data_53b3c46920cdeb17d4ed39c77fe3ce75
#
_entry.id   53b3c46920cdeb17d4ed39c77fe3ce75
#
_cell.length_a   1.000
_cell.length_b   1.000
_cell.length_c   1.000
_cell.angle_alpha   90.00
_cell.angle_beta   90.00
_cell.angle_gamma   90.00
#
_symmetry.space_group_name_H-M   'P 1'
#
loop_
_entity.id
_entity.type
_entity.pdbx_description
1 polymer ?
#
loop_
_entity_poly.entity_id
_entity_poly.type
_entity_poly.pdbx_seq_one_letter_code
_entity_poly.pdbx_strand_id
1 'polypeptide(L)'
;MLLHMACMSLMQAKFGDALEILSGNLGSLLMIEVEKLRIQGRLLARAGDYTAAAAIFKKILETCPDDWMSFLHYLGCLLEDDSIWCDEAVKDPVHPSKFISCKLSHLTDEQFDSQVSNALAFIQNLQADTINNSVRGPYLANIEVERRKHLHGKGNDDSLMDAIVQYFCRFGHLPCFTSDVEMFIEVFNPGKKMELLEKLKKNSDALTTLPAKNLGQSISLFKIQQLLMGDMFKFSANELDVCCVQMAEVYCKSVAFSKDLDPQESMQGEELLPLICNLLVQLFWRTKNIGYLVEAIMILELGLAIRRHVGQYKILLLHLYSYFGALSVAYEWYKSLDVKNILMETLSHHIYPQMLVSPLWTELDSLLKDYLKFMDDYLRESADLTFHAYRHRNYSKVIEFVQFKEQLQRSSQYLVARVEAPILQLKQNSDNIEEKEGVLESLKCGIHFVDLSNEIGSKSLTFLEDLQSRPWWTPTSEKNFLLGPFEGISFCPRRILTNERETSCKRNIEKRSLVPRMIYLSIQSASASMKEKVEVNGSVPPKMSSELKLLLERYAQLLGFSLPEAVDLVMDFPSSERRSEVFGSNLIDWLNFTVFLNAWSLSSHELVQPDEHGSRPHAWSILDSLLEKYILEKVRSMESEICSSWSDVQLLIQIVTEPLAWHGLVIQSCLRSCLPSGKKKKKSGSVDHSSSSLVHTITNSVQHLSSVMEEIMKWIREWKNTPEDKNVEDIISSFRNNEKQNDGPGQIFHIFDSFFSSKDATELGDRISQSLESWSPAHVARKMVTGKHKVLMEFSKICESKLKSLKSMKQQIAQL
;
A
#
# COMPACT_ATOMS: atom_id res chain seq x y z
N MET A 1 -21.27 24.42 -22.37
CA MET A 1 -21.62 24.08 -23.76
C MET A 1 -20.43 24.25 -24.71
N LEU A 2 -19.77 25.41 -24.73
CA LEU A 2 -18.61 25.68 -25.61
C LEU A 2 -17.43 24.75 -25.36
N LEU A 3 -16.99 24.63 -24.10
CA LEU A 3 -15.90 23.71 -23.72
C LEU A 3 -16.33 22.27 -24.03
N HIS A 4 -17.60 21.94 -23.84
CA HIS A 4 -18.16 20.64 -24.18
C HIS A 4 -18.13 20.38 -25.68
N MET A 5 -18.51 21.35 -26.49
CA MET A 5 -18.42 21.24 -27.96
C MET A 5 -16.99 21.14 -28.43
N ALA A 6 -16.08 21.94 -27.85
CA ALA A 6 -14.64 21.85 -28.12
C ALA A 6 -14.07 20.48 -27.67
N CYS A 7 -14.47 19.99 -26.49
CA CYS A 7 -14.09 18.68 -26.01
C CYS A 7 -14.69 17.55 -26.86
N MET A 8 -15.95 17.65 -27.29
CA MET A 8 -16.58 16.68 -28.19
C MET A 8 -15.86 16.64 -29.54
N SER A 9 -15.54 17.83 -30.09
CA SER A 9 -14.75 17.92 -31.32
C SER A 9 -13.31 17.40 -31.15
N LEU A 10 -12.75 17.56 -29.99
CA LEU A 10 -11.44 17.02 -29.58
C LEU A 10 -11.48 15.49 -29.51
N MET A 11 -12.55 14.91 -28.91
CA MET A 11 -12.78 13.46 -28.85
C MET A 11 -13.04 12.84 -30.22
N GLN A 12 -13.60 13.63 -31.16
CA GLN A 12 -13.85 13.22 -32.55
C GLN A 12 -12.69 13.53 -33.50
N ALA A 13 -11.56 14.02 -32.98
CA ALA A 13 -10.40 14.50 -33.75
C ALA A 13 -10.73 15.61 -34.78
N LYS A 14 -11.79 16.40 -34.52
CA LYS A 14 -12.19 17.58 -35.33
C LYS A 14 -11.59 18.84 -34.76
N PHE A 15 -10.26 18.96 -34.85
CA PHE A 15 -9.51 20.04 -34.21
C PHE A 15 -9.82 21.40 -34.84
N GLY A 16 -10.06 21.45 -36.17
CA GLY A 16 -10.39 22.68 -36.87
C GLY A 16 -11.73 23.28 -36.39
N ASP A 17 -12.78 22.46 -36.25
CA ASP A 17 -14.07 22.88 -35.76
C ASP A 17 -13.98 23.43 -34.32
N ALA A 18 -13.16 22.77 -33.48
CA ALA A 18 -12.93 23.21 -32.11
C ALA A 18 -12.21 24.57 -32.05
N LEU A 19 -11.22 24.80 -32.94
CA LEU A 19 -10.49 26.08 -33.05
C LEU A 19 -11.40 27.20 -33.54
N GLU A 20 -12.30 26.95 -34.51
CA GLU A 20 -13.27 27.93 -35.01
C GLU A 20 -14.22 28.33 -33.87
N ILE A 21 -14.72 27.39 -33.08
CA ILE A 21 -15.58 27.66 -31.92
C ILE A 21 -14.86 28.58 -30.91
N LEU A 22 -13.58 28.27 -30.59
CA LEU A 22 -12.81 29.02 -29.60
C LEU A 22 -12.37 30.41 -30.10
N SER A 23 -12.12 30.56 -31.38
CA SER A 23 -11.74 31.82 -32.00
C SER A 23 -12.92 32.74 -32.29
N GLY A 24 -14.14 32.17 -32.36
CA GLY A 24 -15.38 32.90 -32.63
C GLY A 24 -15.94 33.62 -31.40
N ASN A 25 -17.13 34.24 -31.62
CA ASN A 25 -17.85 34.96 -30.57
C ASN A 25 -18.16 34.13 -29.32
N LEU A 26 -18.24 32.85 -29.50
CA LEU A 26 -18.43 31.92 -28.39
C LEU A 26 -17.18 31.78 -27.49
N GLY A 27 -15.99 31.85 -28.07
CA GLY A 27 -14.74 31.81 -27.31
C GLY A 27 -14.51 33.02 -26.41
N SER A 28 -15.16 34.17 -26.71
CA SER A 28 -15.13 35.34 -25.84
C SER A 28 -15.87 35.15 -24.51
N LEU A 29 -16.67 34.08 -24.38
CA LEU A 29 -17.36 33.72 -23.14
C LEU A 29 -16.45 32.97 -22.13
N LEU A 30 -15.25 32.55 -22.54
CA LEU A 30 -14.26 32.02 -21.61
C LEU A 30 -13.61 33.22 -20.91
N MET A 31 -13.92 33.34 -19.62
CA MET A 31 -13.48 34.50 -18.80
C MET A 31 -11.99 34.51 -18.49
N ILE A 32 -11.32 33.34 -18.54
CA ILE A 32 -9.91 33.21 -18.23
C ILE A 32 -9.12 33.07 -19.52
N GLU A 33 -8.48 34.18 -19.93
CA GLU A 33 -7.76 34.25 -21.21
C GLU A 33 -6.61 33.23 -21.30
N VAL A 34 -5.87 33.02 -20.22
CA VAL A 34 -4.76 32.03 -20.18
C VAL A 34 -5.28 30.61 -20.44
N GLU A 35 -6.45 30.26 -19.91
CA GLU A 35 -7.03 28.92 -20.11
C GLU A 35 -7.51 28.72 -21.55
N LYS A 36 -8.09 29.79 -22.14
CA LYS A 36 -8.43 29.79 -23.55
C LYS A 36 -7.22 29.58 -24.44
N LEU A 37 -6.13 30.30 -24.15
CA LEU A 37 -4.87 30.17 -24.87
C LEU A 37 -4.26 28.76 -24.74
N ARG A 38 -4.30 28.18 -23.54
CA ARG A 38 -3.82 26.79 -23.33
C ARG A 38 -4.60 25.79 -24.19
N ILE A 39 -5.94 25.93 -24.26
CA ILE A 39 -6.77 25.03 -25.07
C ILE A 39 -6.47 25.25 -26.56
N GLN A 40 -6.37 26.49 -27.01
CA GLN A 40 -6.03 26.81 -28.40
C GLN A 40 -4.66 26.24 -28.80
N GLY A 41 -3.64 26.46 -27.96
CA GLY A 41 -2.30 25.92 -28.21
C GLY A 41 -2.28 24.39 -28.34
N ARG A 42 -3.00 23.71 -27.46
CA ARG A 42 -3.12 22.22 -27.52
C ARG A 42 -3.86 21.75 -28.76
N LEU A 43 -4.90 22.43 -29.17
CA LEU A 43 -5.65 22.08 -30.39
C LEU A 43 -4.82 22.29 -31.66
N LEU A 44 -4.08 23.40 -31.75
CA LEU A 44 -3.18 23.68 -32.87
C LEU A 44 -2.08 22.62 -32.97
N ALA A 45 -1.47 22.24 -31.86
CA ALA A 45 -0.46 21.21 -31.82
C ALA A 45 -1.00 19.84 -32.29
N ARG A 46 -2.21 19.48 -31.85
CA ARG A 46 -2.88 18.24 -32.31
C ARG A 46 -3.31 18.32 -33.78
N ALA A 47 -3.57 19.49 -34.28
CA ALA A 47 -3.84 19.71 -35.71
C ALA A 47 -2.56 19.71 -36.58
N GLY A 48 -1.37 19.63 -35.96
CA GLY A 48 -0.07 19.61 -36.64
C GLY A 48 0.51 21.01 -36.89
N ASP A 49 -0.15 22.10 -36.48
CA ASP A 49 0.37 23.46 -36.57
C ASP A 49 1.22 23.80 -35.33
N TYR A 50 2.40 23.22 -35.28
CA TYR A 50 3.33 23.38 -34.17
C TYR A 50 3.86 24.83 -34.05
N THR A 51 3.97 25.53 -35.17
CA THR A 51 4.48 26.89 -35.18
C THR A 51 3.49 27.86 -34.51
N ALA A 52 2.21 27.79 -34.87
CA ALA A 52 1.20 28.62 -34.25
C ALA A 52 0.98 28.24 -32.78
N ALA A 53 1.05 26.94 -32.46
CA ALA A 53 0.95 26.44 -31.08
C ALA A 53 2.10 26.98 -30.20
N ALA A 54 3.35 26.91 -30.69
CA ALA A 54 4.53 27.44 -30.00
C ALA A 54 4.39 28.94 -29.71
N ALA A 55 3.88 29.73 -30.68
CA ALA A 55 3.64 31.16 -30.48
C ALA A 55 2.62 31.46 -29.36
N ILE A 56 1.58 30.64 -29.25
CA ILE A 56 0.59 30.77 -28.17
C ILE A 56 1.20 30.43 -26.81
N PHE A 57 1.92 29.31 -26.70
CA PHE A 57 2.56 28.94 -25.43
C PHE A 57 3.64 29.94 -25.02
N LYS A 58 4.38 30.50 -25.97
CA LYS A 58 5.31 31.59 -25.72
C LYS A 58 4.63 32.79 -25.08
N LYS A 59 3.46 33.21 -25.63
CA LYS A 59 2.67 34.33 -25.10
C LYS A 59 2.19 34.05 -23.66
N ILE A 60 1.83 32.80 -23.34
CA ILE A 60 1.46 32.40 -21.97
C ILE A 60 2.66 32.55 -21.04
N LEU A 61 3.85 32.10 -21.47
CA LEU A 61 5.07 32.12 -20.66
C LEU A 61 5.62 33.54 -20.44
N GLU A 62 5.37 34.48 -21.33
CA GLU A 62 5.67 35.90 -21.13
C GLU A 62 4.85 36.52 -19.98
N THR A 63 3.62 36.02 -19.74
CA THR A 63 2.75 36.48 -18.65
C THR A 63 2.86 35.62 -17.39
N CYS A 64 3.09 34.32 -17.53
CA CYS A 64 3.18 33.31 -16.45
C CYS A 64 4.46 32.47 -16.60
N PRO A 65 5.64 33.02 -16.26
CA PRO A 65 6.92 32.34 -16.51
C PRO A 65 7.18 31.11 -15.62
N ASP A 66 6.30 30.80 -14.66
CA ASP A 66 6.33 29.59 -13.83
C ASP A 66 5.38 28.49 -14.32
N ASP A 67 4.68 28.68 -15.43
CA ASP A 67 3.80 27.68 -16.01
C ASP A 67 4.58 26.54 -16.66
N TRP A 68 4.94 25.54 -15.85
CA TRP A 68 5.75 24.40 -16.28
C TRP A 68 5.12 23.62 -17.44
N MET A 69 3.81 23.40 -17.40
CA MET A 69 3.12 22.70 -18.50
C MET A 69 3.20 23.45 -19.81
N SER A 70 3.07 24.77 -19.78
CA SER A 70 3.24 25.59 -20.98
C SER A 70 4.68 25.55 -21.51
N PHE A 71 5.70 25.44 -20.66
CA PHE A 71 7.08 25.20 -21.11
C PHE A 71 7.23 23.87 -21.84
N LEU A 72 6.69 22.79 -21.27
CA LEU A 72 6.77 21.48 -21.91
C LEU A 72 6.07 21.47 -23.27
N HIS A 73 4.90 22.13 -23.38
CA HIS A 73 4.18 22.26 -24.64
C HIS A 73 4.93 23.15 -25.64
N TYR A 74 5.51 24.26 -25.18
CA TYR A 74 6.31 25.15 -26.00
C TYR A 74 7.50 24.43 -26.62
N LEU A 75 8.29 23.74 -25.79
CA LEU A 75 9.44 22.97 -26.24
C LEU A 75 9.03 21.78 -27.11
N GLY A 76 7.92 21.11 -26.78
CA GLY A 76 7.37 20.03 -27.60
C GLY A 76 6.96 20.52 -29.00
N CYS A 77 6.33 21.65 -29.09
CA CYS A 77 5.97 22.24 -30.40
C CYS A 77 7.20 22.71 -31.20
N LEU A 78 8.20 23.35 -30.54
CA LEU A 78 9.42 23.79 -31.20
C LEU A 78 10.24 22.65 -31.78
N LEU A 79 10.27 21.53 -31.06
CA LEU A 79 11.08 20.35 -31.42
C LEU A 79 10.26 19.28 -32.15
N GLU A 80 9.02 19.58 -32.51
CA GLU A 80 8.06 18.66 -33.15
C GLU A 80 7.96 17.30 -32.45
N ASP A 81 7.87 17.32 -31.12
CA ASP A 81 7.79 16.14 -30.28
C ASP A 81 6.34 15.72 -30.04
N ASP A 82 5.92 14.66 -30.72
CA ASP A 82 4.56 14.12 -30.63
C ASP A 82 4.28 13.41 -29.29
N SER A 83 5.29 13.08 -28.51
CA SER A 83 5.13 12.31 -27.27
C SER A 83 4.29 13.03 -26.20
N ILE A 84 4.25 14.35 -26.23
CA ILE A 84 3.45 15.19 -25.31
C ILE A 84 1.95 15.08 -25.62
N TRP A 85 1.60 14.72 -26.85
CA TRP A 85 0.22 14.71 -27.36
C TRP A 85 -0.40 13.31 -27.42
N CYS A 86 0.38 12.25 -27.17
CA CYS A 86 -0.16 10.91 -27.22
C CYS A 86 -1.09 10.63 -26.01
N ASP A 87 -2.15 9.87 -26.28
CA ASP A 87 -3.17 9.50 -25.28
C ASP A 87 -2.58 8.76 -24.06
N GLU A 88 -1.40 8.18 -24.17
CA GLU A 88 -0.69 7.55 -23.07
C GLU A 88 -0.15 8.58 -22.06
N ALA A 89 0.27 9.74 -22.50
CA ALA A 89 0.70 10.84 -21.62
C ALA A 89 -0.49 11.45 -20.84
N VAL A 90 -1.70 11.33 -21.36
CA VAL A 90 -2.95 11.78 -20.72
C VAL A 90 -3.41 10.79 -19.66
N LYS A 91 -2.98 9.52 -19.71
CA LYS A 91 -3.41 8.46 -18.77
C LYS A 91 -2.76 8.54 -17.40
N ASP A 92 -1.60 9.19 -17.29
CA ASP A 92 -0.95 9.44 -15.99
C ASP A 92 -0.89 10.95 -15.71
N PRO A 93 -1.93 11.53 -15.10
CA PRO A 93 -1.98 12.96 -14.78
C PRO A 93 -0.95 13.35 -13.70
N VAL A 94 -0.36 12.40 -12.99
CA VAL A 94 0.50 12.67 -11.83
C VAL A 94 1.92 13.07 -12.26
N HIS A 95 2.41 12.55 -13.39
CA HIS A 95 3.76 12.86 -13.90
C HIS A 95 3.83 12.89 -15.43
N PRO A 96 3.17 13.84 -16.11
CA PRO A 96 3.21 13.93 -17.58
C PRO A 96 4.64 14.07 -18.11
N SER A 97 5.56 14.62 -17.32
CA SER A 97 6.96 14.80 -17.68
C SER A 97 7.80 13.52 -17.64
N LYS A 98 7.38 12.47 -16.93
CA LYS A 98 8.15 11.21 -16.84
C LYS A 98 8.01 10.31 -18.08
N PHE A 99 7.04 10.58 -18.94
CA PHE A 99 6.72 9.76 -20.12
C PHE A 99 7.26 10.32 -21.43
N ILE A 100 8.01 11.41 -21.39
CA ILE A 100 8.55 12.01 -22.59
C ILE A 100 9.80 11.22 -23.04
N SER A 101 9.56 10.11 -23.71
CA SER A 101 10.54 9.60 -24.66
C SER A 101 10.43 10.48 -25.90
N CYS A 102 11.33 11.44 -26.08
CA CYS A 102 11.36 12.28 -27.26
C CYS A 102 11.46 11.42 -28.52
N LYS A 103 10.36 11.33 -29.26
CA LYS A 103 10.40 10.85 -30.64
C LYS A 103 10.59 12.06 -31.54
N LEU A 104 11.80 12.55 -31.60
CA LEU A 104 12.20 13.63 -32.48
C LEU A 104 12.30 13.07 -33.92
N SER A 105 11.21 13.05 -34.67
CA SER A 105 11.14 12.24 -35.88
C SER A 105 11.33 13.02 -37.19
N HIS A 106 11.28 14.35 -37.22
CA HIS A 106 11.14 15.06 -38.48
C HIS A 106 12.10 16.24 -38.69
N LEU A 107 12.80 16.77 -37.68
CA LEU A 107 13.71 17.85 -37.80
C LEU A 107 15.10 17.41 -38.31
N THR A 108 15.66 18.14 -39.28
CA THR A 108 17.06 17.98 -39.61
C THR A 108 17.94 18.49 -38.48
N ASP A 109 19.18 18.04 -38.42
CA ASP A 109 20.15 18.46 -37.38
C ASP A 109 20.32 19.97 -37.29
N GLU A 110 20.34 20.65 -38.42
CA GLU A 110 20.47 22.13 -38.49
C GLU A 110 19.20 22.83 -37.98
N GLN A 111 18.02 22.30 -38.29
CA GLN A 111 16.74 22.81 -37.79
C GLN A 111 16.64 22.61 -36.28
N PHE A 112 17.02 21.44 -35.75
CA PHE A 112 17.03 21.17 -34.33
C PHE A 112 17.92 22.16 -33.57
N ASP A 113 19.17 22.39 -34.04
CA ASP A 113 20.12 23.30 -33.41
C ASP A 113 19.63 24.76 -33.46
N SER A 114 18.99 25.16 -34.56
CA SER A 114 18.35 26.47 -34.67
C SER A 114 17.20 26.63 -33.67
N GLN A 115 16.32 25.64 -33.54
CA GLN A 115 15.18 25.72 -32.62
C GLN A 115 15.61 25.67 -31.15
N VAL A 116 16.63 24.88 -30.82
CA VAL A 116 17.24 24.87 -29.49
C VAL A 116 17.84 26.25 -29.18
N SER A 117 18.54 26.87 -30.13
CA SER A 117 19.11 28.22 -29.94
C SER A 117 18.02 29.28 -29.70
N ASN A 118 16.89 29.19 -30.42
CA ASN A 118 15.73 30.05 -30.21
C ASN A 118 15.10 29.87 -28.84
N ALA A 119 14.96 28.59 -28.41
CA ALA A 119 14.43 28.26 -27.07
C ALA A 119 15.33 28.84 -25.97
N LEU A 120 16.64 28.61 -26.06
CA LEU A 120 17.61 29.11 -25.07
C LEU A 120 17.61 30.64 -24.99
N ALA A 121 17.57 31.35 -26.14
CA ALA A 121 17.52 32.81 -26.16
C ALA A 121 16.23 33.33 -25.48
N PHE A 122 15.09 32.70 -25.72
CA PHE A 122 13.84 33.05 -25.04
C PHE A 122 13.91 32.78 -23.53
N ILE A 123 14.39 31.61 -23.12
CA ILE A 123 14.55 31.23 -21.72
C ILE A 123 15.49 32.20 -20.98
N GLN A 124 16.64 32.59 -21.62
CA GLN A 124 17.59 33.56 -21.05
C GLN A 124 16.95 34.93 -20.85
N ASN A 125 16.12 35.38 -21.79
CA ASN A 125 15.39 36.65 -21.63
C ASN A 125 14.43 36.57 -20.42
N LEU A 126 13.65 35.48 -20.27
CA LEU A 126 12.79 35.29 -19.10
C LEU A 126 13.58 35.22 -17.80
N GLN A 127 14.76 34.60 -17.81
CA GLN A 127 15.64 34.55 -16.63
C GLN A 127 16.13 35.96 -16.25
N ALA A 128 16.47 36.79 -17.24
CA ALA A 128 16.92 38.16 -17.02
C ALA A 128 15.79 39.04 -16.43
N ASP A 129 14.59 38.91 -16.94
CA ASP A 129 13.41 39.64 -16.46
C ASP A 129 12.98 39.22 -15.04
N THR A 130 13.30 37.98 -14.64
CA THR A 130 12.89 37.41 -13.36
C THR A 130 14.02 37.32 -12.31
N ILE A 131 15.15 37.99 -12.53
CA ILE A 131 16.33 37.93 -11.65
C ILE A 131 16.00 38.18 -10.16
N ASN A 132 15.09 39.09 -9.87
CA ASN A 132 14.69 39.49 -8.53
C ASN A 132 13.52 38.69 -7.97
N ASN A 133 12.92 37.78 -8.74
CA ASN A 133 11.75 37.01 -8.38
C ASN A 133 12.13 35.56 -8.11
N SER A 134 11.31 34.87 -7.26
CA SER A 134 11.48 33.46 -6.94
C SER A 134 10.95 32.52 -8.05
N VAL A 135 10.99 32.97 -9.30
CA VAL A 135 10.46 32.24 -10.46
C VAL A 135 11.43 31.12 -10.85
N ARG A 136 10.95 29.88 -10.88
CA ARG A 136 11.75 28.68 -11.14
C ARG A 136 11.66 28.17 -12.58
N GLY A 137 10.50 28.41 -13.23
CA GLY A 137 10.17 27.85 -14.54
C GLY A 137 11.25 28.03 -15.60
N PRO A 138 11.81 29.27 -15.83
CA PRO A 138 12.84 29.46 -16.81
C PRO A 138 14.16 28.69 -16.54
N TYR A 139 14.51 28.46 -15.28
CA TYR A 139 15.70 27.69 -14.91
C TYR A 139 15.48 26.19 -15.11
N LEU A 140 14.31 25.67 -14.79
CA LEU A 140 13.93 24.29 -15.09
C LEU A 140 13.83 24.04 -16.60
N ALA A 141 13.29 25.01 -17.35
CA ALA A 141 13.22 24.93 -18.81
C ALA A 141 14.62 24.85 -19.45
N ASN A 142 15.61 25.53 -18.87
CA ASN A 142 17.00 25.39 -19.31
C ASN A 142 17.55 23.97 -19.14
N ILE A 143 17.27 23.35 -17.97
CA ILE A 143 17.65 21.95 -17.71
C ILE A 143 16.92 21.01 -18.68
N GLU A 144 15.63 21.25 -18.95
CA GLU A 144 14.84 20.43 -19.89
C GLU A 144 15.38 20.52 -21.33
N VAL A 145 15.81 21.68 -21.78
CA VAL A 145 16.46 21.83 -23.09
C VAL A 145 17.75 21.00 -23.16
N GLU A 146 18.61 21.07 -22.14
CA GLU A 146 19.83 20.25 -22.08
C GLU A 146 19.53 18.75 -22.04
N ARG A 147 18.49 18.34 -21.29
CA ARG A 147 18.01 16.95 -21.29
C ARG A 147 17.55 16.49 -22.68
N ARG A 148 16.78 17.32 -23.39
CA ARG A 148 16.34 17.00 -24.77
C ARG A 148 17.50 16.91 -25.76
N LYS A 149 18.49 17.79 -25.65
CA LYS A 149 19.73 17.68 -26.41
C LYS A 149 20.44 16.35 -26.16
N HIS A 150 20.52 15.93 -24.87
CA HIS A 150 21.13 14.67 -24.50
C HIS A 150 20.37 13.47 -25.10
N LEU A 151 19.04 13.47 -25.02
CA LEU A 151 18.20 12.41 -25.61
C LEU A 151 18.29 12.35 -27.15
N HIS A 152 18.58 13.47 -27.78
CA HIS A 152 18.80 13.57 -29.23
C HIS A 152 20.23 13.17 -29.65
N GLY A 153 21.08 12.80 -28.73
CA GLY A 153 22.47 12.42 -28.98
C GLY A 153 23.42 13.61 -29.25
N LYS A 154 22.96 14.84 -29.08
CA LYS A 154 23.71 16.10 -29.24
C LYS A 154 24.10 16.78 -27.94
N GLY A 155 23.65 16.25 -26.80
CA GLY A 155 23.90 16.77 -25.47
C GLY A 155 25.24 16.32 -24.90
N ASN A 156 25.76 17.12 -23.97
CA ASN A 156 26.90 16.80 -23.15
C ASN A 156 26.43 16.67 -21.68
N ASP A 157 26.85 15.60 -21.01
CA ASP A 157 26.57 15.38 -19.57
C ASP A 157 27.01 16.59 -18.73
N ASP A 158 28.13 17.22 -19.07
CA ASP A 158 28.65 18.35 -18.31
C ASP A 158 27.76 19.59 -18.42
N SER A 159 27.16 19.86 -19.59
CA SER A 159 26.21 20.98 -19.76
C SER A 159 24.93 20.77 -18.95
N LEU A 160 24.41 19.54 -18.94
CA LEU A 160 23.25 19.21 -18.15
C LEU A 160 23.55 19.31 -16.64
N MET A 161 24.72 18.81 -16.20
CA MET A 161 25.18 18.98 -14.82
C MET A 161 25.31 20.42 -14.40
N ASP A 162 25.93 21.27 -15.25
CA ASP A 162 26.13 22.68 -14.95
C ASP A 162 24.80 23.43 -14.85
N ALA A 163 23.80 23.10 -15.69
CA ALA A 163 22.46 23.65 -15.58
C ALA A 163 21.79 23.24 -14.24
N ILE A 164 21.92 21.98 -13.79
CA ILE A 164 21.43 21.53 -12.50
C ILE A 164 22.15 22.23 -11.34
N VAL A 165 23.46 22.39 -11.41
CA VAL A 165 24.26 23.14 -10.41
C VAL A 165 23.82 24.60 -10.34
N GLN A 166 23.60 25.26 -11.47
CA GLN A 166 23.08 26.63 -11.52
C GLN A 166 21.72 26.73 -10.82
N TYR A 167 20.83 25.77 -11.10
CA TYR A 167 19.53 25.69 -10.42
C TYR A 167 19.68 25.47 -8.90
N PHE A 168 20.59 24.59 -8.48
CA PHE A 168 20.90 24.34 -7.07
C PHE A 168 21.41 25.60 -6.34
N CYS A 169 22.36 26.33 -6.92
CA CYS A 169 22.89 27.55 -6.31
C CYS A 169 21.77 28.56 -6.00
N ARG A 170 20.72 28.61 -6.85
CA ARG A 170 19.64 29.57 -6.70
C ARG A 170 18.49 29.03 -5.86
N PHE A 171 18.06 27.78 -6.07
CA PHE A 171 16.84 27.17 -5.53
C PHE A 171 17.08 25.93 -4.66
N GLY A 172 18.32 25.51 -4.48
CA GLY A 172 18.68 24.32 -3.71
C GLY A 172 18.23 24.37 -2.24
N HIS A 173 17.91 25.54 -1.71
CA HIS A 173 17.39 25.71 -0.37
C HIS A 173 15.87 25.48 -0.26
N LEU A 174 15.16 25.32 -1.38
CA LEU A 174 13.73 25.11 -1.39
C LEU A 174 13.38 23.61 -1.22
N PRO A 175 12.32 23.28 -0.48
CA PRO A 175 11.91 21.87 -0.29
C PRO A 175 11.60 21.12 -1.58
N CYS A 176 11.15 21.83 -2.64
CA CYS A 176 10.80 21.25 -3.94
C CYS A 176 12.00 20.93 -4.83
N PHE A 177 13.19 21.43 -4.51
CA PHE A 177 14.38 21.29 -5.37
C PHE A 177 14.59 19.84 -5.84
N THR A 178 14.54 18.90 -4.93
CA THR A 178 14.83 17.50 -5.25
C THR A 178 13.80 16.89 -6.19
N SER A 179 12.52 17.16 -5.96
CA SER A 179 11.46 16.69 -6.86
C SER A 179 11.51 17.36 -8.23
N ASP A 180 11.97 18.62 -8.29
CA ASP A 180 12.15 19.33 -9.54
C ASP A 180 13.25 18.70 -10.40
N VAL A 181 14.34 18.22 -9.79
CA VAL A 181 15.52 17.71 -10.54
C VAL A 181 15.58 16.18 -10.69
N GLU A 182 14.75 15.43 -9.98
CA GLU A 182 14.74 13.96 -9.98
C GLU A 182 14.78 13.35 -11.38
N MET A 183 13.89 13.81 -12.27
CA MET A 183 13.79 13.29 -13.64
C MET A 183 15.01 13.58 -14.51
N PHE A 184 15.72 14.68 -14.24
CA PHE A 184 16.91 15.07 -14.99
C PHE A 184 18.13 14.26 -14.56
N ILE A 185 18.17 13.89 -13.29
CA ILE A 185 19.25 13.06 -12.72
C ILE A 185 19.16 11.61 -13.24
N GLU A 186 17.96 11.12 -13.57
CA GLU A 186 17.79 9.76 -14.13
C GLU A 186 18.52 9.54 -15.46
N VAL A 187 18.79 10.60 -16.21
CA VAL A 187 19.52 10.52 -17.49
C VAL A 187 20.98 10.10 -17.32
N PHE A 188 21.60 10.45 -16.17
CA PHE A 188 23.00 10.17 -15.91
C PHE A 188 23.27 8.69 -15.59
N ASN A 189 24.43 8.22 -16.03
CA ASN A 189 24.97 6.95 -15.56
C ASN A 189 25.45 7.05 -14.09
N PRO A 190 25.66 5.93 -13.38
CA PRO A 190 26.03 5.95 -11.97
C PRO A 190 27.29 6.76 -11.66
N GLY A 191 28.31 6.74 -12.53
CA GLY A 191 29.55 7.52 -12.33
C GLY A 191 29.31 9.02 -12.40
N LYS A 192 28.52 9.48 -13.37
CA LYS A 192 28.14 10.88 -13.52
C LYS A 192 27.19 11.37 -12.40
N LYS A 193 26.34 10.49 -11.87
CA LYS A 193 25.53 10.81 -10.68
C LYS A 193 26.39 11.15 -9.47
N MET A 194 27.48 10.38 -9.24
CA MET A 194 28.43 10.68 -8.16
C MET A 194 29.18 11.98 -8.40
N GLU A 195 29.62 12.24 -9.63
CA GLU A 195 30.27 13.49 -10.00
C GLU A 195 29.36 14.71 -9.77
N LEU A 196 28.06 14.58 -10.12
CA LEU A 196 27.06 15.61 -9.83
C LEU A 196 26.96 15.88 -8.32
N LEU A 197 26.89 14.83 -7.50
CA LEU A 197 26.80 14.97 -6.04
C LEU A 197 28.01 15.72 -5.47
N GLU A 198 29.22 15.40 -5.94
CA GLU A 198 30.44 16.10 -5.54
C GLU A 198 30.44 17.57 -5.96
N LYS A 199 30.00 17.88 -7.19
CA LYS A 199 29.85 19.26 -7.67
C LYS A 199 28.82 20.03 -6.81
N LEU A 200 27.69 19.42 -6.44
CA LEU A 200 26.69 20.06 -5.60
C LEU A 200 27.23 20.32 -4.18
N LYS A 201 27.95 19.36 -3.56
CA LYS A 201 28.61 19.54 -2.27
C LYS A 201 29.59 20.69 -2.27
N LYS A 202 30.49 20.74 -3.27
CA LYS A 202 31.48 21.80 -3.41
C LYS A 202 30.85 23.20 -3.56
N ASN A 203 29.71 23.29 -4.22
CA ASN A 203 29.02 24.57 -4.38
C ASN A 203 28.22 24.98 -3.13
N SER A 204 27.76 24.02 -2.33
CA SER A 204 27.12 24.32 -1.05
C SER A 204 28.09 24.95 -0.06
N ASP A 205 29.33 24.46 -0.01
CA ASP A 205 30.37 24.99 0.91
C ASP A 205 30.86 26.39 0.54
N ALA A 206 30.73 26.77 -0.74
CA ALA A 206 31.23 28.03 -1.25
C ALA A 206 30.29 29.25 -1.08
N LEU A 207 28.98 29.01 -0.77
CA LEU A 207 27.90 30.03 -0.84
C LEU A 207 27.35 30.43 0.53
N THR A 208 28.18 30.76 1.48
CA THR A 208 27.82 30.99 2.90
C THR A 208 27.33 32.40 3.23
N THR A 209 26.13 32.81 2.83
CA THR A 209 25.67 34.16 3.21
C THR A 209 24.47 34.19 4.20
N LEU A 210 23.64 33.16 4.26
CA LEU A 210 22.49 33.08 5.18
C LEU A 210 22.37 31.68 5.79
N PRO A 211 22.39 31.54 7.13
CA PRO A 211 22.32 30.23 7.79
C PRO A 211 21.15 29.37 7.35
N ALA A 212 19.96 29.96 7.16
CA ALA A 212 18.76 29.26 6.73
C ALA A 212 18.85 28.70 5.29
N LYS A 213 19.50 29.41 4.36
CA LYS A 213 19.75 28.91 3.00
C LYS A 213 20.70 27.73 2.99
N ASN A 214 21.79 27.81 3.75
CA ASN A 214 22.77 26.74 3.86
C ASN A 214 22.13 25.48 4.45
N LEU A 215 21.27 25.64 5.46
CA LEU A 215 20.51 24.54 6.05
C LEU A 215 19.60 23.87 4.99
N GLY A 216 18.81 24.66 4.25
CA GLY A 216 17.97 24.14 3.17
C GLY A 216 18.77 23.44 2.06
N GLN A 217 19.92 23.96 1.68
CA GLN A 217 20.83 23.32 0.71
C GLN A 217 21.37 21.99 1.24
N SER A 218 21.78 21.93 2.52
CA SER A 218 22.21 20.68 3.15
C SER A 218 21.10 19.61 3.14
N ILE A 219 19.87 20.00 3.46
CA ILE A 219 18.71 19.10 3.41
C ILE A 219 18.49 18.57 1.99
N SER A 220 18.53 19.46 0.99
CA SER A 220 18.39 19.06 -0.42
C SER A 220 19.51 18.13 -0.86
N LEU A 221 20.76 18.36 -0.41
CA LEU A 221 21.89 17.46 -0.68
C LEU A 221 21.67 16.06 -0.09
N PHE A 222 21.19 15.96 1.16
CA PHE A 222 20.87 14.66 1.75
C PHE A 222 19.74 13.95 0.99
N LYS A 223 18.71 14.68 0.53
CA LYS A 223 17.66 14.12 -0.32
C LYS A 223 18.21 13.61 -1.65
N ILE A 224 19.03 14.41 -2.34
CA ILE A 224 19.68 13.98 -3.58
C ILE A 224 20.58 12.78 -3.34
N GLN A 225 21.37 12.80 -2.26
CA GLN A 225 22.18 11.66 -1.89
C GLN A 225 21.34 10.41 -1.72
N GLN A 226 20.20 10.45 -1.02
CA GLN A 226 19.31 9.31 -0.90
C GLN A 226 18.64 8.93 -2.24
N LEU A 227 18.30 9.89 -3.09
CA LEU A 227 17.78 9.62 -4.43
C LEU A 227 18.79 8.86 -5.30
N LEU A 228 20.04 9.30 -5.28
CA LEU A 228 21.13 8.67 -6.03
C LEU A 228 21.54 7.34 -5.46
N MET A 229 21.33 7.15 -4.17
CA MET A 229 21.59 5.92 -3.43
C MET A 229 20.54 4.82 -3.70
N GLY A 230 19.61 4.99 -4.64
CA GLY A 230 18.78 3.88 -5.17
C GLY A 230 19.63 2.72 -5.71
N ASP A 231 20.87 2.99 -6.11
CA ASP A 231 21.94 2.01 -6.34
C ASP A 231 22.75 1.68 -5.06
N MET A 232 22.14 1.85 -3.89
CA MET A 232 22.79 1.90 -2.57
C MET A 232 23.45 0.61 -2.09
N PHE A 233 23.35 -0.47 -2.81
CA PHE A 233 24.07 -1.70 -2.46
C PHE A 233 25.58 -1.53 -2.41
N LYS A 234 26.08 -0.40 -2.89
CA LYS A 234 27.53 -0.08 -2.93
C LYS A 234 28.05 0.58 -1.64
N PHE A 235 27.18 1.16 -0.81
CA PHE A 235 27.60 1.80 0.44
C PHE A 235 27.72 0.79 1.57
N SER A 236 28.79 0.88 2.35
CA SER A 236 28.95 0.09 3.56
C SER A 236 27.99 0.53 4.67
N ALA A 237 27.74 -0.31 5.66
CA ALA A 237 26.94 0.07 6.81
C ALA A 237 27.52 1.32 7.51
N ASN A 238 28.84 1.40 7.63
CA ASN A 238 29.52 2.52 8.28
C ASN A 238 29.31 3.86 7.54
N GLU A 239 29.26 3.84 6.20
CA GLU A 239 28.96 5.06 5.43
C GLU A 239 27.53 5.55 5.66
N LEU A 240 26.59 4.63 5.82
CA LEU A 240 25.21 4.97 6.17
C LEU A 240 25.10 5.51 7.58
N ASP A 241 25.79 4.91 8.56
CA ASP A 241 25.85 5.41 9.94
C ASP A 241 26.42 6.83 10.00
N VAL A 242 27.52 7.10 9.31
CA VAL A 242 28.12 8.44 9.21
C VAL A 242 27.11 9.44 8.61
N CYS A 243 26.37 9.05 7.59
CA CYS A 243 25.35 9.89 6.98
C CYS A 243 24.21 10.21 7.98
N CYS A 244 23.78 9.21 8.76
CA CYS A 244 22.78 9.41 9.81
C CYS A 244 23.27 10.41 10.88
N VAL A 245 24.52 10.28 11.33
CA VAL A 245 25.14 11.19 12.30
C VAL A 245 25.15 12.62 11.77
N GLN A 246 25.60 12.84 10.52
CA GLN A 246 25.62 14.16 9.90
C GLN A 246 24.22 14.78 9.79
N MET A 247 23.21 14.00 9.42
CA MET A 247 21.83 14.47 9.38
C MET A 247 21.30 14.83 10.78
N ALA A 248 21.64 14.05 11.80
CA ALA A 248 21.24 14.31 13.17
C ALA A 248 21.84 15.63 13.70
N GLU A 249 23.12 15.90 13.42
CA GLU A 249 23.75 17.18 13.77
C GLU A 249 23.08 18.37 13.06
N VAL A 250 22.74 18.22 11.77
CA VAL A 250 22.01 19.24 11.02
C VAL A 250 20.60 19.44 11.58
N TYR A 251 19.94 18.38 12.01
CA TYR A 251 18.64 18.47 12.69
C TYR A 251 18.73 19.25 14.00
N CYS A 252 19.72 19.00 14.84
CA CYS A 252 19.95 19.75 16.06
C CYS A 252 20.13 21.25 15.78
N LYS A 253 20.91 21.60 14.75
CA LYS A 253 21.05 22.99 14.29
C LYS A 253 19.71 23.58 13.84
N SER A 254 18.89 22.81 13.12
CA SER A 254 17.56 23.23 12.67
C SER A 254 16.64 23.55 13.84
N VAL A 255 16.65 22.71 14.87
CA VAL A 255 15.86 22.91 16.10
C VAL A 255 16.30 24.19 16.80
N ALA A 256 17.60 24.43 16.90
CA ALA A 256 18.15 25.65 17.49
C ALA A 256 17.69 26.94 16.77
N PHE A 257 17.62 26.92 15.45
CA PHE A 257 17.12 28.05 14.65
C PHE A 257 15.60 28.25 14.77
N SER A 258 14.87 27.21 15.15
CA SER A 258 13.40 27.20 15.17
C SER A 258 12.81 27.37 16.58
N LYS A 259 13.62 27.83 17.55
CA LYS A 259 13.22 27.95 18.96
C LYS A 259 12.01 28.86 19.22
N ASP A 260 11.84 29.88 18.40
CA ASP A 260 10.76 30.87 18.54
C ASP A 260 9.49 30.53 17.75
N LEU A 261 9.49 29.42 16.96
CA LEU A 261 8.34 29.01 16.16
C LEU A 261 7.23 28.38 17.03
N ASP A 262 5.97 28.65 16.66
CA ASP A 262 4.83 27.94 17.24
C ASP A 262 4.98 26.43 16.95
N PRO A 263 4.65 25.53 17.89
CA PRO A 263 4.65 24.10 17.65
C PRO A 263 3.82 23.63 16.43
N GLN A 264 2.91 24.47 15.95
CA GLN A 264 2.08 24.20 14.77
C GLN A 264 2.70 24.69 13.46
N GLU A 265 3.69 25.58 13.50
CA GLU A 265 4.37 26.04 12.31
C GLU A 265 5.37 25.00 11.82
N SER A 266 5.55 24.87 10.49
CA SER A 266 6.55 23.99 9.93
C SER A 266 7.96 24.47 10.22
N MET A 267 8.83 23.55 10.62
CA MET A 267 10.23 23.81 10.92
C MET A 267 11.08 23.38 9.74
N GLN A 268 12.04 24.21 9.36
CA GLN A 268 13.06 23.78 8.40
C GLN A 268 13.88 22.64 9.02
N GLY A 269 14.00 21.52 8.32
CA GLY A 269 14.71 20.34 8.81
C GLY A 269 13.80 19.23 9.34
N GLU A 270 12.48 19.41 9.40
CA GLU A 270 11.55 18.31 9.74
C GLU A 270 11.75 17.07 8.86
N GLU A 271 12.14 17.26 7.61
CA GLU A 271 12.37 16.18 6.64
C GLU A 271 13.59 15.30 6.99
N LEU A 272 14.50 15.75 7.87
CA LEU A 272 15.71 15.00 8.23
C LEU A 272 15.39 13.75 9.06
N LEU A 273 14.42 13.80 9.99
CA LEU A 273 14.07 12.62 10.78
C LEU A 273 13.50 11.46 9.94
N PRO A 274 12.58 11.69 8.98
CA PRO A 274 12.20 10.64 8.03
C PRO A 274 13.36 10.09 7.20
N LEU A 275 14.30 10.95 6.79
CA LEU A 275 15.50 10.52 6.06
C LEU A 275 16.38 9.61 6.92
N ILE A 276 16.67 10.02 8.16
CA ILE A 276 17.41 9.18 9.14
C ILE A 276 16.66 7.87 9.38
N CYS A 277 15.35 7.91 9.60
CA CYS A 277 14.55 6.72 9.80
C CYS A 277 14.66 5.74 8.62
N ASN A 278 14.64 6.25 7.39
CA ASN A 278 14.82 5.41 6.19
C ASN A 278 16.20 4.73 6.16
N LEU A 279 17.27 5.45 6.53
CA LEU A 279 18.62 4.87 6.61
C LEU A 279 18.72 3.83 7.74
N LEU A 280 18.13 4.10 8.92
CA LEU A 280 18.08 3.14 10.03
C LEU A 280 17.34 1.84 9.64
N VAL A 281 16.25 1.94 8.89
CA VAL A 281 15.54 0.77 8.34
C VAL A 281 16.44 -0.02 7.38
N GLN A 282 17.23 0.66 6.56
CA GLN A 282 18.17 -0.01 5.66
C GLN A 282 19.33 -0.67 6.43
N LEU A 283 19.85 -0.02 7.45
CA LEU A 283 20.84 -0.59 8.36
C LEU A 283 20.30 -1.85 9.04
N PHE A 284 19.05 -1.81 9.52
CA PHE A 284 18.37 -2.99 10.06
C PHE A 284 18.36 -4.16 9.05
N TRP A 285 17.95 -3.90 7.79
CA TRP A 285 17.90 -4.97 6.79
C TRP A 285 19.26 -5.59 6.48
N ARG A 286 20.32 -4.79 6.51
CA ARG A 286 21.69 -5.27 6.27
C ARG A 286 22.29 -6.02 7.46
N THR A 287 22.13 -5.47 8.65
CA THR A 287 22.76 -6.00 9.86
C THR A 287 21.90 -6.98 10.62
N LYS A 288 20.58 -7.00 10.32
CA LYS A 288 19.53 -7.70 11.09
C LYS A 288 19.48 -7.28 12.56
N ASN A 289 20.07 -6.14 12.92
CA ASN A 289 20.03 -5.61 14.27
C ASN A 289 18.76 -4.78 14.49
N ILE A 290 17.86 -5.32 15.30
CA ILE A 290 16.55 -4.71 15.60
C ILE A 290 16.69 -3.37 16.33
N GLY A 291 17.80 -3.10 16.98
CA GLY A 291 18.09 -1.85 17.67
C GLY A 291 17.95 -0.62 16.76
N TYR A 292 18.27 -0.72 15.49
CA TYR A 292 18.06 0.37 14.52
C TYR A 292 16.59 0.73 14.33
N LEU A 293 15.66 -0.24 14.34
CA LEU A 293 14.23 0.03 14.26
C LEU A 293 13.71 0.65 15.56
N VAL A 294 14.21 0.20 16.70
CA VAL A 294 13.88 0.78 18.02
C VAL A 294 14.34 2.24 18.07
N GLU A 295 15.58 2.51 17.62
CA GLU A 295 16.11 3.87 17.51
C GLU A 295 15.27 4.75 16.61
N ALA A 296 14.83 4.24 15.44
CA ALA A 296 13.93 4.96 14.54
C ALA A 296 12.61 5.35 15.22
N ILE A 297 11.99 4.46 16.01
CA ILE A 297 10.79 4.79 16.79
C ILE A 297 11.10 5.90 17.81
N MET A 298 12.20 5.77 18.55
CA MET A 298 12.58 6.70 19.60
C MET A 298 12.76 8.12 19.05
N ILE A 299 13.49 8.28 17.94
CA ILE A 299 13.73 9.58 17.33
C ILE A 299 12.47 10.21 16.72
N LEU A 300 11.56 9.42 16.14
CA LEU A 300 10.31 9.93 15.59
C LEU A 300 9.34 10.34 16.68
N GLU A 301 9.24 9.60 17.79
CA GLU A 301 8.44 10.00 18.98
C GLU A 301 9.01 11.26 19.61
N LEU A 302 10.35 11.40 19.71
CA LEU A 302 11.01 12.62 20.13
C LEU A 302 10.65 13.80 19.20
N GLY A 303 10.73 13.57 17.88
CA GLY A 303 10.35 14.56 16.87
C GLY A 303 8.90 15.03 17.04
N LEU A 304 7.97 14.12 17.35
CA LEU A 304 6.57 14.46 17.63
C LEU A 304 6.36 15.15 18.97
N ALA A 305 7.21 14.92 19.97
CA ALA A 305 7.20 15.71 21.20
C ALA A 305 7.57 17.17 20.93
N ILE A 306 8.44 17.43 19.94
CA ILE A 306 8.85 18.77 19.53
C ILE A 306 7.82 19.37 18.55
N ARG A 307 7.36 18.61 17.55
CA ARG A 307 6.47 19.03 16.45
C ARG A 307 5.32 18.04 16.25
N ARG A 308 4.20 18.29 16.94
CA ARG A 308 3.05 17.35 17.04
C ARG A 308 2.31 17.10 15.73
N HIS A 309 2.47 17.99 14.74
CA HIS A 309 1.64 17.96 13.52
C HIS A 309 2.31 17.33 12.31
N VAL A 310 3.54 16.82 12.43
CA VAL A 310 4.26 16.23 11.30
C VAL A 310 3.63 14.89 10.92
N GLY A 311 2.81 14.88 9.87
CA GLY A 311 2.08 13.69 9.41
C GLY A 311 3.01 12.55 8.98
N GLN A 312 4.15 12.87 8.34
CA GLN A 312 5.13 11.86 7.92
C GLN A 312 5.69 11.05 9.08
N TYR A 313 5.97 11.67 10.24
CA TYR A 313 6.45 10.92 11.42
C TYR A 313 5.41 9.92 11.90
N LYS A 314 4.13 10.31 11.90
CA LYS A 314 3.01 9.45 12.31
C LYS A 314 2.83 8.26 11.37
N ILE A 315 2.98 8.47 10.06
CA ILE A 315 2.92 7.39 9.06
C ILE A 315 4.08 6.41 9.24
N LEU A 316 5.30 6.91 9.44
CA LEU A 316 6.46 6.06 9.69
C LEU A 316 6.30 5.26 10.99
N LEU A 317 5.85 5.90 12.07
CA LEU A 317 5.55 5.22 13.33
C LEU A 317 4.45 4.16 13.18
N LEU A 318 3.41 4.43 12.38
CA LEU A 318 2.39 3.45 12.07
C LEU A 318 3.02 2.17 11.50
N HIS A 319 3.92 2.29 10.53
CA HIS A 319 4.61 1.14 9.93
C HIS A 319 5.56 0.45 10.91
N LEU A 320 6.34 1.22 11.67
CA LEU A 320 7.30 0.67 12.64
C LEU A 320 6.59 -0.08 13.78
N TYR A 321 5.55 0.50 14.38
CA TYR A 321 4.77 -0.18 15.41
C TYR A 321 4.03 -1.42 14.88
N SER A 322 3.55 -1.38 13.64
CA SER A 322 2.95 -2.53 12.97
C SER A 322 3.96 -3.66 12.80
N TYR A 323 5.21 -3.36 12.45
CA TYR A 323 6.28 -4.34 12.33
C TYR A 323 6.55 -5.08 13.65
N PHE A 324 6.52 -4.36 14.78
CA PHE A 324 6.68 -4.94 16.11
C PHE A 324 5.42 -5.65 16.65
N GLY A 325 4.33 -5.62 15.90
CA GLY A 325 3.06 -6.19 16.34
C GLY A 325 2.26 -5.33 17.31
N ALA A 326 2.69 -4.09 17.56
CA ALA A 326 1.96 -3.12 18.38
C ALA A 326 0.89 -2.38 17.56
N LEU A 327 0.06 -3.15 16.83
CA LEU A 327 -0.89 -2.61 15.86
C LEU A 327 -1.96 -1.69 16.49
N SER A 328 -2.28 -1.87 17.75
CA SER A 328 -3.19 -0.96 18.46
C SER A 328 -2.60 0.46 18.55
N VAL A 329 -1.28 0.58 18.80
CA VAL A 329 -0.57 1.86 18.82
C VAL A 329 -0.46 2.45 17.41
N ALA A 330 -0.17 1.60 16.42
CA ALA A 330 -0.17 2.01 15.02
C ALA A 330 -1.52 2.60 14.59
N TYR A 331 -2.63 2.01 15.03
CA TYR A 331 -3.97 2.52 14.77
C TYR A 331 -4.27 3.83 15.50
N GLU A 332 -3.73 4.04 16.71
CA GLU A 332 -3.81 5.32 17.42
C GLU A 332 -3.07 6.41 16.64
N TRP A 333 -1.89 6.12 16.08
CA TRP A 333 -1.19 7.06 15.21
C TRP A 333 -1.97 7.37 13.93
N TYR A 334 -2.61 6.37 13.31
CA TYR A 334 -3.50 6.59 12.17
C TYR A 334 -4.67 7.52 12.53
N LYS A 335 -5.34 7.29 13.67
CA LYS A 335 -6.40 8.19 14.14
C LYS A 335 -5.92 9.61 14.37
N SER A 336 -4.69 9.77 14.86
CA SER A 336 -4.10 11.09 15.11
C SER A 336 -3.80 11.90 13.85
N LEU A 337 -3.85 11.28 12.66
CA LEU A 337 -3.75 11.96 11.36
C LEU A 337 -5.05 12.69 10.99
N ASP A 338 -6.15 12.47 11.73
CA ASP A 338 -7.48 13.04 11.47
C ASP A 338 -7.97 12.77 10.03
N VAL A 339 -7.81 11.53 9.58
CA VAL A 339 -8.14 11.10 8.22
C VAL A 339 -9.64 11.16 8.00
N LYS A 340 -10.08 12.04 7.10
CA LYS A 340 -11.50 12.28 6.77
C LYS A 340 -11.67 12.48 5.27
N ASN A 341 -12.87 12.24 4.78
CA ASN A 341 -13.25 12.47 3.38
C ASN A 341 -12.28 11.80 2.41
N ILE A 342 -11.73 12.54 1.45
CA ILE A 342 -10.82 12.00 0.43
C ILE A 342 -9.53 11.43 1.02
N LEU A 343 -9.10 11.87 2.21
CA LEU A 343 -7.95 11.31 2.88
C LEU A 343 -8.18 9.84 3.27
N MET A 344 -9.44 9.41 3.45
CA MET A 344 -9.75 7.99 3.65
C MET A 344 -9.36 7.15 2.42
N GLU A 345 -9.50 7.71 1.22
CA GLU A 345 -9.05 7.05 0.00
C GLU A 345 -7.52 7.06 -0.13
N THR A 346 -6.90 8.22 0.13
CA THR A 346 -5.50 8.43 -0.21
C THR A 346 -4.51 7.96 0.84
N LEU A 347 -4.92 7.78 2.11
CA LEU A 347 -4.05 7.41 3.23
C LEU A 347 -4.34 6.04 3.85
N SER A 348 -5.56 5.50 3.70
CA SER A 348 -5.92 4.24 4.39
C SER A 348 -5.12 3.03 3.91
N HIS A 349 -4.50 3.10 2.73
CA HIS A 349 -3.60 2.05 2.23
C HIS A 349 -2.40 1.78 3.15
N HIS A 350 -2.04 2.71 4.04
CA HIS A 350 -0.97 2.50 5.02
C HIS A 350 -1.38 1.55 6.15
N ILE A 351 -2.66 1.52 6.54
CA ILE A 351 -3.14 0.75 7.69
C ILE A 351 -3.94 -0.50 7.30
N TYR A 352 -4.70 -0.48 6.19
CA TYR A 352 -5.58 -1.58 5.80
C TYR A 352 -4.87 -2.95 5.73
N PRO A 353 -3.71 -3.11 5.05
CA PRO A 353 -3.09 -4.43 4.92
C PRO A 353 -2.82 -5.09 6.27
N GLN A 354 -2.44 -4.31 7.27
CA GLN A 354 -2.12 -4.79 8.61
C GLN A 354 -3.40 -5.09 9.43
N MET A 355 -4.43 -4.25 9.29
CA MET A 355 -5.68 -4.44 10.01
C MET A 355 -6.46 -5.65 9.50
N LEU A 356 -6.48 -5.91 8.19
CA LEU A 356 -7.19 -7.04 7.57
C LEU A 356 -6.72 -8.42 8.09
N VAL A 357 -5.44 -8.51 8.47
CA VAL A 357 -4.83 -9.74 9.00
C VAL A 357 -4.74 -9.74 10.53
N SER A 358 -5.34 -8.76 11.21
CA SER A 358 -5.27 -8.59 12.66
C SER A 358 -6.50 -9.13 13.38
N PRO A 359 -6.41 -9.37 14.71
CA PRO A 359 -7.56 -9.73 15.54
C PRO A 359 -8.33 -8.50 16.04
N LEU A 360 -7.96 -7.27 15.67
CA LEU A 360 -8.62 -6.03 16.10
C LEU A 360 -9.87 -5.76 15.27
N TRP A 361 -10.84 -6.65 15.37
CA TRP A 361 -12.03 -6.65 14.51
C TRP A 361 -12.97 -5.47 14.74
N THR A 362 -13.02 -4.93 15.95
CA THR A 362 -13.85 -3.76 16.26
C THR A 362 -13.33 -2.51 15.57
N GLU A 363 -12.02 -2.31 15.63
CA GLU A 363 -11.35 -1.20 14.99
C GLU A 363 -11.40 -1.32 13.46
N LEU A 364 -11.22 -2.53 12.93
CA LEU A 364 -11.33 -2.81 11.49
C LEU A 364 -12.76 -2.58 10.99
N ASP A 365 -13.79 -3.02 11.72
CA ASP A 365 -15.19 -2.83 11.36
C ASP A 365 -15.57 -1.35 11.29
N SER A 366 -15.11 -0.56 12.29
CA SER A 366 -15.28 0.90 12.28
C SER A 366 -14.59 1.52 11.04
N LEU A 367 -13.34 1.14 10.76
CA LEU A 367 -12.56 1.66 9.65
C LEU A 367 -13.22 1.37 8.29
N LEU A 368 -13.68 0.13 8.08
CA LEU A 368 -14.37 -0.27 6.85
C LEU A 368 -15.72 0.42 6.69
N LYS A 369 -16.51 0.54 7.78
CA LYS A 369 -17.81 1.22 7.75
C LYS A 369 -17.67 2.71 7.45
N ASP A 370 -16.73 3.40 8.10
CA ASP A 370 -16.49 4.82 7.88
C ASP A 370 -16.06 5.08 6.44
N TYR A 371 -15.18 4.23 5.90
CA TYR A 371 -14.73 4.33 4.52
C TYR A 371 -15.84 4.05 3.50
N LEU A 372 -16.60 2.96 3.66
CA LEU A 372 -17.71 2.63 2.76
C LEU A 372 -18.81 3.69 2.82
N LYS A 373 -19.10 4.23 4.01
CA LYS A 373 -20.02 5.35 4.17
C LYS A 373 -19.55 6.59 3.40
N PHE A 374 -18.27 6.95 3.53
CA PHE A 374 -17.69 8.05 2.76
C PHE A 374 -17.88 7.85 1.25
N MET A 375 -17.60 6.63 0.75
CA MET A 375 -17.77 6.31 -0.67
C MET A 375 -19.23 6.42 -1.12
N ASP A 376 -20.17 5.88 -0.33
CA ASP A 376 -21.59 5.94 -0.64
C ASP A 376 -22.12 7.38 -0.63
N ASP A 377 -21.74 8.18 0.35
CA ASP A 377 -22.10 9.60 0.44
C ASP A 377 -21.52 10.38 -0.74
N TYR A 378 -20.22 10.21 -1.05
CA TYR A 378 -19.58 10.87 -2.18
C TYR A 378 -20.23 10.49 -3.52
N LEU A 379 -20.47 9.20 -3.77
CA LEU A 379 -21.09 8.75 -5.02
C LEU A 379 -22.51 9.29 -5.20
N ARG A 380 -23.24 9.52 -4.11
CA ARG A 380 -24.56 10.14 -4.09
C ARG A 380 -24.47 11.64 -4.37
N GLU A 381 -23.59 12.35 -3.66
CA GLU A 381 -23.45 13.79 -3.72
C GLU A 381 -22.74 14.28 -5.00
N SER A 382 -21.92 13.42 -5.63
CA SER A 382 -21.18 13.77 -6.85
C SER A 382 -22.07 14.26 -8.01
N ALA A 383 -23.33 13.83 -8.06
CA ALA A 383 -24.29 14.28 -9.05
C ALA A 383 -24.64 15.76 -8.85
N ASP A 384 -24.83 16.19 -7.59
CA ASP A 384 -25.16 17.57 -7.25
C ASP A 384 -23.97 18.50 -7.52
N LEU A 385 -22.75 18.07 -7.17
CA LEU A 385 -21.52 18.82 -7.47
C LEU A 385 -21.34 19.00 -8.98
N THR A 386 -21.58 17.96 -9.75
CA THR A 386 -21.52 18.01 -11.22
C THR A 386 -22.58 18.97 -11.78
N PHE A 387 -23.81 18.92 -11.26
CA PHE A 387 -24.89 19.83 -11.65
C PHE A 387 -24.58 21.29 -11.29
N HIS A 388 -24.03 21.55 -10.09
CA HIS A 388 -23.61 22.90 -9.70
C HIS A 388 -22.50 23.43 -10.62
N ALA A 389 -21.49 22.65 -10.93
CA ALA A 389 -20.46 23.05 -11.87
C ALA A 389 -21.02 23.35 -13.25
N TYR A 390 -21.95 22.53 -13.74
CA TYR A 390 -22.66 22.76 -15.01
C TYR A 390 -23.48 24.06 -14.98
N ARG A 391 -24.27 24.29 -13.92
CA ARG A 391 -25.09 25.50 -13.74
C ARG A 391 -24.22 26.77 -13.73
N HIS A 392 -23.03 26.70 -13.12
CA HIS A 392 -22.09 27.81 -13.09
C HIS A 392 -21.20 27.90 -14.35
N ARG A 393 -21.48 27.09 -15.38
CA ARG A 393 -20.73 27.04 -16.65
C ARG A 393 -19.23 26.68 -16.47
N ASN A 394 -18.89 26.02 -15.37
CA ASN A 394 -17.54 25.51 -15.11
C ASN A 394 -17.42 24.11 -15.68
N TYR A 395 -17.32 23.99 -16.99
CA TYR A 395 -17.33 22.70 -17.69
C TYR A 395 -16.07 21.87 -17.47
N SER A 396 -14.92 22.50 -17.19
CA SER A 396 -13.71 21.76 -16.79
C SER A 396 -13.94 20.98 -15.51
N LYS A 397 -14.60 21.61 -14.52
CA LYS A 397 -14.96 20.92 -13.27
C LYS A 397 -16.01 19.82 -13.46
N VAL A 398 -16.93 19.97 -14.42
CA VAL A 398 -17.86 18.88 -14.77
C VAL A 398 -17.08 17.64 -15.23
N ILE A 399 -16.11 17.83 -16.12
CA ILE A 399 -15.27 16.71 -16.62
C ILE A 399 -14.45 16.12 -15.50
N GLU A 400 -13.79 16.95 -14.67
CA GLU A 400 -12.99 16.51 -13.54
C GLU A 400 -13.84 15.69 -12.54
N PHE A 401 -15.04 16.13 -12.19
CA PHE A 401 -15.93 15.41 -11.28
C PHE A 401 -16.39 14.06 -11.85
N VAL A 402 -16.70 13.99 -13.14
CA VAL A 402 -17.06 12.72 -13.79
C VAL A 402 -15.88 11.77 -13.82
N GLN A 403 -14.70 12.24 -14.24
CA GLN A 403 -13.48 11.44 -14.26
C GLN A 403 -13.09 10.96 -12.87
N PHE A 404 -13.15 11.84 -11.88
CA PHE A 404 -12.80 11.49 -10.50
C PHE A 404 -13.80 10.48 -9.92
N LYS A 405 -15.09 10.61 -10.19
CA LYS A 405 -16.08 9.59 -9.83
C LYS A 405 -15.77 8.23 -10.44
N GLU A 406 -15.41 8.18 -11.72
CA GLU A 406 -15.01 6.93 -12.38
C GLU A 406 -13.73 6.34 -11.78
N GLN A 407 -12.78 7.18 -11.40
CA GLN A 407 -11.56 6.74 -10.71
C GLN A 407 -11.87 6.13 -9.35
N LEU A 408 -12.69 6.78 -8.54
CA LEU A 408 -13.11 6.26 -7.23
C LEU A 408 -13.88 4.95 -7.34
N GLN A 409 -14.78 4.80 -8.32
CA GLN A 409 -15.51 3.53 -8.53
C GLN A 409 -14.59 2.37 -8.89
N ARG A 410 -13.41 2.65 -9.45
CA ARG A 410 -12.37 1.68 -9.82
C ARG A 410 -11.23 1.63 -8.81
N SER A 411 -11.35 2.33 -7.69
CA SER A 411 -10.33 2.33 -6.64
C SER A 411 -10.10 0.91 -6.11
N SER A 412 -8.84 0.51 -6.05
CA SER A 412 -8.43 -0.76 -5.48
C SER A 412 -8.85 -0.89 -4.02
N GLN A 413 -8.74 0.20 -3.24
CA GLN A 413 -9.15 0.23 -1.83
C GLN A 413 -10.66 0.07 -1.67
N TYR A 414 -11.45 0.73 -2.52
CA TYR A 414 -12.91 0.59 -2.49
C TYR A 414 -13.35 -0.85 -2.74
N LEU A 415 -12.74 -1.49 -3.73
CA LEU A 415 -13.06 -2.89 -4.04
C LEU A 415 -12.62 -3.84 -2.93
N VAL A 416 -11.44 -3.63 -2.35
CA VAL A 416 -10.97 -4.39 -1.18
C VAL A 416 -11.94 -4.21 0.00
N ALA A 417 -12.35 -2.98 0.33
CA ALA A 417 -13.25 -2.72 1.45
C ALA A 417 -14.62 -3.40 1.24
N ARG A 418 -15.17 -3.36 0.02
CA ARG A 418 -16.44 -4.05 -0.32
C ARG A 418 -16.36 -5.56 -0.16
N VAL A 419 -15.21 -6.15 -0.46
CA VAL A 419 -14.99 -7.60 -0.36
C VAL A 419 -14.70 -8.01 1.10
N GLU A 420 -13.90 -7.24 1.81
CA GLU A 420 -13.46 -7.62 3.16
C GLU A 420 -14.51 -7.34 4.25
N ALA A 421 -15.41 -6.38 4.08
CA ALA A 421 -16.45 -6.10 5.06
C ALA A 421 -17.36 -7.32 5.31
N PRO A 422 -17.93 -8.02 4.30
CA PRO A 422 -18.70 -9.25 4.54
C PRO A 422 -17.85 -10.41 5.07
N ILE A 423 -16.57 -10.51 4.68
CA ILE A 423 -15.65 -11.52 5.24
C ILE A 423 -15.43 -11.26 6.73
N LEU A 424 -15.26 -10.00 7.14
CA LEU A 424 -15.13 -9.65 8.56
C LEU A 424 -16.40 -10.02 9.35
N GLN A 425 -17.59 -9.75 8.81
CA GLN A 425 -18.85 -10.18 9.43
C GLN A 425 -18.92 -11.71 9.61
N LEU A 426 -18.42 -12.47 8.63
CA LEU A 426 -18.32 -13.92 8.73
C LEU A 426 -17.33 -14.35 9.82
N LYS A 427 -16.15 -13.72 9.89
CA LYS A 427 -15.16 -13.99 10.95
C LYS A 427 -15.74 -13.78 12.35
N GLN A 428 -16.43 -12.65 12.54
CA GLN A 428 -17.06 -12.28 13.83
C GLN A 428 -18.18 -13.22 14.25
N ASN A 429 -18.87 -13.83 13.29
CA ASN A 429 -20.04 -14.68 13.54
C ASN A 429 -19.81 -16.16 13.29
N SER A 430 -18.57 -16.57 13.00
CA SER A 430 -18.23 -17.94 12.60
C SER A 430 -18.52 -19.00 13.66
N ASP A 431 -18.70 -18.65 14.93
CA ASP A 431 -19.02 -19.58 16.00
C ASP A 431 -20.52 -19.85 16.12
N ASN A 432 -21.40 -18.94 15.66
CA ASN A 432 -22.86 -19.01 15.78
C ASN A 432 -23.58 -18.40 14.55
N ILE A 433 -23.10 -18.68 13.35
CA ILE A 433 -23.61 -18.03 12.14
C ILE A 433 -25.08 -18.33 11.85
N GLU A 434 -25.57 -19.55 12.23
CA GLU A 434 -26.96 -19.95 12.00
C GLU A 434 -27.95 -19.26 12.94
N GLU A 435 -27.50 -18.75 14.09
CA GLU A 435 -28.32 -17.94 14.97
C GLU A 435 -28.57 -16.53 14.44
N LYS A 436 -27.79 -16.11 13.40
CA LYS A 436 -27.86 -14.78 12.78
C LYS A 436 -28.38 -14.88 11.34
N GLU A 437 -29.67 -15.11 11.19
CA GLU A 437 -30.37 -15.24 9.90
C GLU A 437 -30.04 -14.15 8.92
N GLY A 438 -29.85 -12.89 9.33
CA GLY A 438 -29.54 -11.77 8.48
C GLY A 438 -28.18 -11.86 7.79
N VAL A 439 -27.18 -12.50 8.41
CA VAL A 439 -25.86 -12.71 7.79
C VAL A 439 -25.97 -13.76 6.69
N LEU A 440 -26.66 -14.87 6.95
CA LEU A 440 -26.89 -15.93 5.96
C LEU A 440 -27.74 -15.43 4.78
N GLU A 441 -28.74 -14.60 5.02
CA GLU A 441 -29.56 -14.01 3.95
C GLU A 441 -28.77 -13.08 3.04
N SER A 442 -27.89 -12.25 3.62
CA SER A 442 -27.01 -11.39 2.83
C SER A 442 -26.07 -12.20 1.94
N LEU A 443 -25.57 -13.35 2.42
CA LEU A 443 -24.72 -14.26 1.64
C LEU A 443 -25.48 -15.03 0.57
N LYS A 444 -26.76 -15.34 0.81
CA LYS A 444 -27.63 -16.03 -0.14
C LYS A 444 -27.86 -15.23 -1.42
N CYS A 445 -28.04 -13.93 -1.30
CA CYS A 445 -28.35 -13.06 -2.43
C CYS A 445 -27.15 -12.75 -3.33
N GLY A 446 -25.93 -13.11 -2.95
CA GLY A 446 -24.71 -12.82 -3.74
C GLY A 446 -24.42 -11.32 -3.94
N ILE A 447 -25.03 -10.44 -3.13
CA ILE A 447 -24.92 -8.97 -3.23
C ILE A 447 -23.47 -8.47 -3.11
N HIS A 448 -22.62 -9.27 -2.46
CA HIS A 448 -21.21 -8.93 -2.21
C HIS A 448 -20.24 -9.50 -3.26
N PHE A 449 -20.79 -10.17 -4.27
CA PHE A 449 -19.98 -10.73 -5.33
C PHE A 449 -19.51 -9.61 -6.27
N VAL A 450 -18.22 -9.31 -6.22
CA VAL A 450 -17.59 -8.35 -7.13
C VAL A 450 -17.09 -9.12 -8.35
N ASP A 451 -17.89 -9.15 -9.40
CA ASP A 451 -17.47 -9.76 -10.67
C ASP A 451 -16.59 -8.78 -11.44
N LEU A 452 -15.28 -8.92 -11.25
CA LEU A 452 -14.29 -8.10 -11.94
C LEU A 452 -14.15 -8.43 -13.44
N SER A 453 -14.69 -9.58 -13.87
CA SER A 453 -14.55 -10.03 -15.26
C SER A 453 -15.49 -9.31 -16.23
N ASN A 454 -16.66 -8.88 -15.80
CA ASN A 454 -17.69 -8.30 -16.67
C ASN A 454 -17.74 -6.75 -16.68
N GLU A 455 -17.51 -6.10 -15.54
CA GLU A 455 -17.62 -4.61 -15.46
C GLU A 455 -16.24 -3.91 -15.47
N ILE A 456 -15.22 -4.56 -14.93
CA ILE A 456 -13.89 -3.96 -14.70
C ILE A 456 -12.82 -4.60 -15.59
N GLY A 457 -13.08 -5.77 -16.16
CA GLY A 457 -12.12 -6.50 -16.99
C GLY A 457 -11.53 -5.71 -18.17
N SER A 458 -12.24 -4.70 -18.68
CA SER A 458 -11.78 -3.83 -19.76
C SER A 458 -11.11 -2.54 -19.27
N LYS A 459 -11.25 -2.17 -17.98
CA LYS A 459 -10.71 -0.92 -17.43
C LYS A 459 -9.68 -1.21 -16.33
N SER A 460 -8.61 -0.39 -16.27
CA SER A 460 -7.56 -0.49 -15.26
C SER A 460 -8.07 -0.10 -13.86
N LEU A 461 -7.53 -0.73 -12.82
CA LEU A 461 -7.71 -0.28 -11.43
C LEU A 461 -7.06 1.08 -11.21
N THR A 462 -7.61 1.86 -10.29
CA THR A 462 -7.01 3.12 -9.85
C THR A 462 -6.41 2.95 -8.47
N PHE A 463 -5.22 3.54 -8.29
CA PHE A 463 -4.48 3.60 -7.04
C PHE A 463 -4.32 5.08 -6.66
N LEU A 464 -5.28 5.59 -5.89
CA LEU A 464 -5.34 7.00 -5.49
C LEU A 464 -4.54 7.23 -4.20
N GLU A 465 -3.26 6.93 -4.23
CA GLU A 465 -2.38 7.11 -3.08
C GLU A 465 -1.86 8.55 -3.02
N ASP A 466 -1.85 9.15 -1.83
CA ASP A 466 -1.19 10.43 -1.62
C ASP A 466 0.33 10.25 -1.66
N LEU A 467 0.94 10.70 -2.73
CA LEU A 467 2.39 10.61 -2.95
C LEU A 467 3.19 11.46 -1.97
N GLN A 468 2.57 12.48 -1.35
CA GLN A 468 3.23 13.32 -0.34
C GLN A 468 3.22 12.67 1.04
N SER A 469 2.30 11.75 1.30
CA SER A 469 2.16 11.08 2.59
C SER A 469 3.29 10.09 2.89
N ARG A 470 3.96 9.61 1.87
CA ARG A 470 5.09 8.69 2.00
C ARG A 470 6.39 9.35 1.55
N PRO A 471 7.50 8.96 2.15
CA PRO A 471 8.80 9.39 1.67
C PRO A 471 8.97 8.99 0.20
N TRP A 472 9.10 9.95 -0.71
CA TRP A 472 9.26 9.73 -2.14
C TRP A 472 10.55 8.97 -2.52
N TRP A 473 11.50 8.92 -1.61
CA TRP A 473 12.73 8.14 -1.71
C TRP A 473 12.57 6.68 -1.29
N THR A 474 11.44 6.26 -0.75
CA THR A 474 11.19 4.84 -0.48
C THR A 474 11.05 4.07 -1.78
N PRO A 475 11.76 2.94 -1.94
CA PRO A 475 12.01 2.36 -3.25
C PRO A 475 10.79 1.84 -4.00
N THR A 476 9.68 1.48 -3.37
CA THR A 476 8.46 1.09 -4.08
C THR A 476 7.21 1.22 -3.23
N SER A 477 6.08 1.46 -3.91
CA SER A 477 4.75 1.48 -3.33
C SER A 477 4.19 0.10 -2.97
N GLU A 478 4.79 -0.96 -3.46
CA GLU A 478 4.22 -2.32 -3.41
C GLU A 478 4.77 -3.16 -2.28
N LYS A 479 5.98 -2.85 -1.84
CA LYS A 479 6.57 -3.51 -0.69
C LYS A 479 6.36 -2.61 0.50
N ASN A 480 5.70 -3.14 1.53
CA ASN A 480 5.68 -2.51 2.82
C ASN A 480 7.11 -2.05 3.13
N PHE A 481 7.27 -0.76 3.40
CA PHE A 481 8.51 -0.06 3.72
C PHE A 481 9.43 -0.85 4.66
N LEU A 482 8.85 -1.72 5.50
CA LEU A 482 9.55 -2.54 6.49
C LEU A 482 9.65 -4.02 6.13
N LEU A 483 8.98 -4.51 5.12
CA LEU A 483 8.82 -5.96 4.86
C LEU A 483 9.71 -6.54 3.76
N GLY A 484 10.58 -5.78 3.12
CA GLY A 484 11.37 -6.35 2.04
C GLY A 484 12.86 -6.10 2.18
N PRO A 485 13.71 -7.03 1.77
CA PRO A 485 15.04 -6.64 1.38
C PRO A 485 14.87 -5.66 0.23
N PHE A 486 15.49 -4.51 0.35
CA PHE A 486 15.62 -3.56 -0.76
C PHE A 486 16.60 -4.11 -1.83
N GLU A 487 16.87 -5.41 -1.79
CA GLU A 487 17.76 -6.13 -2.70
C GLU A 487 17.13 -6.23 -4.08
N GLY A 488 17.90 -5.85 -5.09
CA GLY A 488 17.58 -6.14 -6.48
C GLY A 488 16.49 -5.28 -7.08
N ILE A 489 16.25 -4.08 -6.57
CA ILE A 489 15.52 -3.08 -7.33
C ILE A 489 16.46 -2.54 -8.40
N SER A 490 16.77 -3.38 -9.35
CA SER A 490 17.07 -2.96 -10.70
C SER A 490 15.96 -2.01 -11.10
N PHE A 491 16.30 -0.84 -11.60
CA PHE A 491 15.37 0.16 -12.11
C PHE A 491 14.39 -0.49 -13.08
N CYS A 492 13.32 -1.11 -12.53
CA CYS A 492 12.25 -1.63 -13.34
C CYS A 492 11.40 -0.43 -13.72
N PRO A 493 11.13 -0.18 -15.01
CA PRO A 493 10.28 0.92 -15.42
C PRO A 493 8.98 0.87 -14.60
N ARG A 494 8.60 1.97 -13.95
CA ARG A 494 7.38 2.08 -13.12
C ARG A 494 6.14 1.46 -13.77
N ARG A 495 6.07 1.47 -15.09
CA ARG A 495 4.97 0.90 -15.87
C ARG A 495 4.85 -0.62 -15.73
N ILE A 496 5.98 -1.35 -15.65
CA ILE A 496 5.98 -2.82 -15.49
C ILE A 496 5.53 -3.16 -14.07
N LEU A 497 6.07 -2.47 -13.06
CA LEU A 497 5.68 -2.64 -11.66
C LEU A 497 4.20 -2.32 -11.43
N THR A 498 3.67 -1.28 -12.09
CA THR A 498 2.26 -0.91 -11.99
C THR A 498 1.34 -1.98 -12.58
N ASN A 499 1.71 -2.56 -13.73
CA ASN A 499 0.92 -3.62 -14.36
C ASN A 499 0.94 -4.92 -13.54
N GLU A 500 2.07 -5.29 -12.97
CA GLU A 500 2.19 -6.46 -12.08
C GLU A 500 1.38 -6.25 -10.81
N ARG A 501 1.47 -5.07 -10.21
CA ARG A 501 0.66 -4.67 -9.05
C ARG A 501 -0.83 -4.76 -9.35
N GLU A 502 -1.26 -4.18 -10.47
CA GLU A 502 -2.66 -4.20 -10.87
C GLU A 502 -3.16 -5.64 -11.08
N THR A 503 -2.38 -6.47 -11.76
CA THR A 503 -2.71 -7.86 -12.01
C THR A 503 -2.80 -8.66 -10.72
N SER A 504 -1.85 -8.49 -9.81
CA SER A 504 -1.82 -9.12 -8.49
C SER A 504 -3.01 -8.66 -7.64
N CYS A 505 -3.29 -7.36 -7.61
CA CYS A 505 -4.39 -6.78 -6.85
C CYS A 505 -5.75 -7.28 -7.38
N LYS A 506 -5.97 -7.28 -8.70
CA LYS A 506 -7.19 -7.84 -9.33
C LYS A 506 -7.39 -9.29 -8.94
N ARG A 507 -6.35 -10.11 -9.07
CA ARG A 507 -6.40 -11.54 -8.71
C ARG A 507 -6.76 -11.75 -7.24
N ASN A 508 -6.19 -10.96 -6.33
CA ASN A 508 -6.49 -11.05 -4.90
C ASN A 508 -7.92 -10.61 -4.58
N ILE A 509 -8.38 -9.48 -5.13
CA ILE A 509 -9.76 -9.00 -4.93
C ILE A 509 -10.75 -10.04 -5.46
N GLU A 510 -10.54 -10.55 -6.65
CA GLU A 510 -11.41 -11.56 -7.26
C GLU A 510 -11.46 -12.83 -6.41
N LYS A 511 -10.31 -13.37 -6.03
CA LYS A 511 -10.21 -14.55 -5.17
C LYS A 511 -10.93 -14.36 -3.84
N ARG A 512 -10.72 -13.22 -3.17
CA ARG A 512 -11.37 -12.90 -1.90
C ARG A 512 -12.89 -12.73 -2.05
N SER A 513 -13.35 -12.19 -3.19
CA SER A 513 -14.78 -12.00 -3.47
C SER A 513 -15.58 -13.32 -3.58
N LEU A 514 -14.92 -14.43 -3.93
CA LEU A 514 -15.54 -15.76 -4.01
C LEU A 514 -15.84 -16.35 -2.61
N VAL A 515 -15.02 -15.99 -1.61
CA VAL A 515 -15.02 -16.63 -0.28
C VAL A 515 -16.40 -16.59 0.41
N PRO A 516 -17.13 -15.47 0.50
CA PRO A 516 -18.42 -15.44 1.17
C PRO A 516 -19.45 -16.39 0.54
N ARG A 517 -19.49 -16.43 -0.80
CA ARG A 517 -20.40 -17.32 -1.52
C ARG A 517 -20.02 -18.79 -1.37
N MET A 518 -18.72 -19.09 -1.43
CA MET A 518 -18.23 -20.45 -1.23
C MET A 518 -18.52 -20.96 0.19
N ILE A 519 -18.37 -20.11 1.22
CA ILE A 519 -18.75 -20.47 2.61
C ILE A 519 -20.25 -20.77 2.69
N TYR A 520 -21.10 -19.93 2.11
CA TYR A 520 -22.54 -20.17 2.11
C TYR A 520 -22.89 -21.52 1.46
N LEU A 521 -22.34 -21.79 0.25
CA LEU A 521 -22.58 -23.04 -0.45
C LEU A 521 -22.03 -24.25 0.30
N SER A 522 -20.87 -24.10 0.97
CA SER A 522 -20.27 -25.14 1.79
C SER A 522 -21.15 -25.53 2.98
N ILE A 523 -21.73 -24.53 3.66
CA ILE A 523 -22.69 -24.74 4.76
C ILE A 523 -23.93 -25.47 4.24
N GLN A 524 -24.48 -25.06 3.10
CA GLN A 524 -25.65 -25.70 2.50
C GLN A 524 -25.36 -27.14 2.05
N SER A 525 -24.21 -27.37 1.41
CA SER A 525 -23.79 -28.73 0.99
C SER A 525 -23.63 -29.66 2.20
N ALA A 526 -22.99 -29.16 3.27
CA ALA A 526 -22.84 -29.94 4.50
C ALA A 526 -24.22 -30.28 5.17
N SER A 527 -25.16 -29.32 5.16
CA SER A 527 -26.49 -29.54 5.70
C SER A 527 -27.34 -30.49 4.84
N ALA A 528 -27.24 -30.45 3.52
CA ALA A 528 -28.02 -31.27 2.59
C ALA A 528 -27.54 -32.71 2.55
N SER A 529 -26.22 -32.92 2.48
CA SER A 529 -25.59 -34.25 2.43
C SER A 529 -26.03 -35.17 3.57
N MET A 530 -26.42 -34.65 4.74
CA MET A 530 -26.88 -35.41 5.86
C MET A 530 -28.39 -35.71 5.84
N LYS A 531 -29.21 -34.85 5.20
CA LYS A 531 -30.65 -35.01 5.08
C LYS A 531 -31.04 -36.06 4.04
N GLU A 532 -30.30 -36.19 2.96
CA GLU A 532 -30.56 -37.18 1.88
C GLU A 532 -30.42 -38.63 2.34
N LYS A 533 -29.53 -38.89 3.30
CA LYS A 533 -29.36 -40.24 3.84
C LYS A 533 -30.55 -40.69 4.72
N VAL A 534 -31.45 -39.75 5.05
CA VAL A 534 -32.66 -40.03 5.89
C VAL A 534 -33.94 -40.21 5.05
N GLU A 535 -33.98 -39.64 3.84
CA GLU A 535 -35.15 -39.71 2.94
C GLU A 535 -34.71 -40.31 1.58
N VAL A 536 -35.13 -41.56 1.33
CA VAL A 536 -34.79 -42.38 0.15
C VAL A 536 -35.22 -41.77 -1.21
N ASN A 537 -35.84 -40.61 -1.24
CA ASN A 537 -36.41 -39.99 -2.46
C ASN A 537 -36.17 -38.46 -2.63
N GLY A 538 -35.14 -37.87 -2.09
CA GLY A 538 -34.92 -36.43 -2.24
C GLY A 538 -33.56 -36.12 -2.83
N SER A 539 -33.47 -35.90 -4.15
CA SER A 539 -32.25 -35.40 -4.77
C SER A 539 -31.90 -33.97 -4.31
N VAL A 540 -30.65 -33.76 -3.84
CA VAL A 540 -30.04 -32.41 -3.67
C VAL A 540 -30.29 -31.63 -4.97
N PRO A 541 -30.68 -30.38 -4.92
CA PRO A 541 -30.78 -29.62 -6.15
C PRO A 541 -29.42 -29.70 -6.84
N PRO A 542 -29.28 -30.34 -7.99
CA PRO A 542 -27.99 -30.52 -8.70
C PRO A 542 -27.30 -29.19 -9.02
N LYS A 543 -28.04 -28.10 -8.87
CA LYS A 543 -27.64 -26.71 -9.11
C LYS A 543 -26.66 -26.16 -8.05
N MET A 544 -26.72 -26.58 -6.78
CA MET A 544 -25.83 -26.06 -5.72
C MET A 544 -24.45 -26.72 -5.73
N SER A 545 -24.39 -28.03 -5.90
CA SER A 545 -23.11 -28.75 -6.02
C SER A 545 -22.36 -28.34 -7.28
N SER A 546 -23.07 -28.08 -8.39
CA SER A 546 -22.47 -27.59 -9.64
C SER A 546 -21.97 -26.14 -9.52
N GLU A 547 -22.67 -25.30 -8.75
CA GLU A 547 -22.20 -23.91 -8.50
C GLU A 547 -20.93 -23.90 -7.65
N LEU A 548 -20.87 -24.70 -6.57
CA LEU A 548 -19.67 -24.79 -5.73
C LEU A 548 -18.46 -25.33 -6.54
N LYS A 549 -18.68 -26.33 -7.43
CA LYS A 549 -17.66 -26.83 -8.34
C LYS A 549 -17.11 -25.71 -9.25
N LEU A 550 -18.00 -24.95 -9.87
CA LEU A 550 -17.62 -23.83 -10.75
C LEU A 550 -16.79 -22.78 -10.01
N LEU A 551 -17.17 -22.45 -8.76
CA LEU A 551 -16.41 -21.50 -7.96
C LEU A 551 -15.06 -22.08 -7.52
N LEU A 552 -14.98 -23.37 -7.24
CA LEU A 552 -13.70 -24.05 -6.98
C LEU A 552 -12.79 -24.06 -8.21
N GLU A 553 -13.32 -24.30 -9.41
CA GLU A 553 -12.59 -24.20 -10.66
C GLU A 553 -12.01 -22.79 -10.85
N ARG A 554 -12.84 -21.77 -10.63
CA ARG A 554 -12.40 -20.37 -10.72
C ARG A 554 -11.35 -20.02 -9.67
N TYR A 555 -11.52 -20.49 -8.43
CA TYR A 555 -10.55 -20.28 -7.35
C TYR A 555 -9.21 -20.94 -7.66
N ALA A 556 -9.21 -22.20 -8.17
CA ALA A 556 -8.01 -22.89 -8.61
C ALA A 556 -7.28 -22.14 -9.74
N GLN A 557 -8.03 -21.63 -10.74
CA GLN A 557 -7.47 -20.81 -11.83
C GLN A 557 -6.79 -19.53 -11.30
N LEU A 558 -7.36 -18.91 -10.27
CA LEU A 558 -6.76 -17.74 -9.60
C LEU A 558 -5.50 -18.12 -8.80
N LEU A 559 -5.36 -19.37 -8.37
CA LEU A 559 -4.12 -19.90 -7.80
C LEU A 559 -3.08 -20.27 -8.88
N GLY A 560 -3.49 -20.31 -10.16
CA GLY A 560 -2.63 -20.63 -11.31
C GLY A 560 -2.70 -22.08 -11.77
N PHE A 561 -3.72 -22.85 -11.36
CA PHE A 561 -3.87 -24.28 -11.66
C PHE A 561 -5.27 -24.59 -12.18
N SER A 562 -5.40 -25.69 -12.93
CA SER A 562 -6.72 -26.29 -13.21
C SER A 562 -7.25 -26.98 -11.94
N LEU A 563 -8.56 -27.21 -11.87
CA LEU A 563 -9.15 -27.90 -10.69
C LEU A 563 -8.53 -29.29 -10.45
N PRO A 564 -8.37 -30.16 -11.47
CA PRO A 564 -7.72 -31.47 -11.24
C PRO A 564 -6.29 -31.34 -10.72
N GLU A 565 -5.48 -30.44 -11.29
CA GLU A 565 -4.11 -30.21 -10.82
C GLU A 565 -4.07 -29.69 -9.38
N ALA A 566 -4.97 -28.77 -9.03
CA ALA A 566 -5.08 -28.24 -7.67
C ALA A 566 -5.49 -29.31 -6.65
N VAL A 567 -6.41 -30.22 -7.05
CA VAL A 567 -6.82 -31.37 -6.22
C VAL A 567 -5.65 -32.33 -6.04
N ASP A 568 -4.94 -32.69 -7.10
CA ASP A 568 -3.79 -33.60 -7.02
C ASP A 568 -2.66 -33.02 -6.17
N LEU A 569 -2.39 -31.69 -6.28
CA LEU A 569 -1.42 -31.00 -5.42
C LEU A 569 -1.77 -31.10 -3.93
N VAL A 570 -3.05 -30.94 -3.59
CA VAL A 570 -3.52 -31.07 -2.19
C VAL A 570 -3.42 -32.54 -1.72
N MET A 571 -3.89 -33.49 -2.55
CA MET A 571 -3.93 -34.91 -2.17
C MET A 571 -2.55 -35.54 -2.02
N ASP A 572 -1.59 -35.13 -2.82
CA ASP A 572 -0.19 -35.61 -2.79
C ASP A 572 0.72 -34.85 -1.80
N PHE A 573 0.19 -33.88 -1.06
CA PHE A 573 0.98 -33.04 -0.15
C PHE A 573 1.84 -33.84 0.85
N PRO A 574 1.33 -34.93 1.46
CA PRO A 574 2.10 -35.70 2.44
C PRO A 574 3.39 -36.34 1.89
N SER A 575 3.53 -36.47 0.58
CA SER A 575 4.57 -37.30 -0.07
C SER A 575 5.75 -36.51 -0.68
N SER A 576 5.77 -35.15 -0.67
CA SER A 576 6.77 -34.38 -1.42
C SER A 576 7.25 -33.10 -0.76
N GLU A 577 8.55 -33.04 -0.40
CA GLU A 577 9.22 -31.84 0.14
C GLU A 577 9.28 -30.66 -0.86
N ARG A 578 9.38 -30.91 -2.17
CA ARG A 578 9.43 -29.86 -3.19
C ARG A 578 8.13 -29.04 -3.32
N ARG A 579 7.02 -29.52 -2.80
CA ARG A 579 5.71 -28.86 -2.89
C ARG A 579 5.45 -27.87 -1.76
N SER A 580 6.28 -27.90 -0.72
CA SER A 580 6.22 -26.92 0.36
C SER A 580 6.51 -25.48 -0.12
N GLU A 581 7.27 -25.33 -1.22
CA GLU A 581 7.54 -24.02 -1.82
C GLU A 581 6.31 -23.42 -2.54
N VAL A 582 5.49 -24.25 -3.18
CA VAL A 582 4.26 -23.80 -3.88
C VAL A 582 3.20 -23.33 -2.87
N PHE A 583 3.12 -24.00 -1.72
CA PHE A 583 2.21 -23.61 -0.65
C PHE A 583 2.73 -22.41 0.13
N GLY A 584 4.03 -22.22 0.24
CA GLY A 584 4.65 -21.23 1.13
C GLY A 584 4.24 -19.78 0.87
N SER A 585 4.07 -19.38 -0.38
CA SER A 585 3.71 -18.00 -0.76
C SER A 585 2.21 -17.69 -0.62
N ASN A 586 1.33 -18.72 -0.68
CA ASN A 586 -0.12 -18.57 -0.68
C ASN A 586 -0.81 -19.57 0.28
N LEU A 587 -0.19 -19.85 1.42
CA LEU A 587 -0.64 -20.90 2.34
C LEU A 587 -2.13 -20.75 2.73
N ILE A 588 -2.55 -19.55 3.12
CA ILE A 588 -3.94 -19.31 3.55
C ILE A 588 -4.94 -19.64 2.43
N ASP A 589 -4.61 -19.31 1.21
CA ASP A 589 -5.47 -19.57 0.06
C ASP A 589 -5.58 -21.08 -0.24
N TRP A 590 -4.48 -21.80 -0.13
CA TRP A 590 -4.49 -23.25 -0.28
C TRP A 590 -5.25 -23.96 0.83
N LEU A 591 -5.12 -23.49 2.07
CA LEU A 591 -5.91 -24.01 3.18
C LEU A 591 -7.41 -23.72 3.00
N ASN A 592 -7.78 -22.52 2.55
CA ASN A 592 -9.15 -22.18 2.21
C ASN A 592 -9.68 -23.06 1.07
N PHE A 593 -8.89 -23.25 -0.01
CA PHE A 593 -9.25 -24.15 -1.10
C PHE A 593 -9.53 -25.58 -0.59
N THR A 594 -8.68 -26.10 0.29
CA THR A 594 -8.85 -27.45 0.88
C THR A 594 -10.12 -27.55 1.72
N VAL A 595 -10.49 -26.49 2.47
CA VAL A 595 -11.76 -26.45 3.20
C VAL A 595 -12.96 -26.54 2.26
N PHE A 596 -12.96 -25.77 1.18
CA PHE A 596 -14.05 -25.78 0.20
C PHE A 596 -14.09 -27.07 -0.62
N LEU A 597 -12.93 -27.66 -0.90
CA LEU A 597 -12.83 -28.99 -1.51
C LEU A 597 -13.47 -30.06 -0.61
N ASN A 598 -13.21 -30.01 0.70
CA ASN A 598 -13.83 -30.91 1.67
C ASN A 598 -15.36 -30.78 1.69
N ALA A 599 -15.86 -29.54 1.68
CA ALA A 599 -17.30 -29.32 1.64
C ALA A 599 -17.95 -29.80 0.34
N TRP A 600 -17.26 -29.64 -0.81
CA TRP A 600 -17.74 -30.14 -2.08
C TRP A 600 -17.74 -31.68 -2.13
N SER A 601 -16.71 -32.33 -1.57
CA SER A 601 -16.62 -33.81 -1.51
C SER A 601 -17.76 -34.45 -0.72
N LEU A 602 -18.41 -33.72 0.20
CA LEU A 602 -19.58 -34.22 0.93
C LEU A 602 -20.82 -34.37 0.04
N SER A 603 -20.95 -33.54 -1.01
CA SER A 603 -22.12 -33.50 -1.88
C SER A 603 -21.87 -34.13 -3.26
N SER A 604 -20.63 -34.44 -3.63
CA SER A 604 -20.29 -35.02 -4.93
C SER A 604 -19.76 -36.46 -4.78
N HIS A 605 -20.31 -37.37 -5.58
CA HIS A 605 -19.76 -38.74 -5.69
C HIS A 605 -18.51 -38.81 -6.62
N GLU A 606 -18.15 -37.70 -7.25
CA GLU A 606 -17.08 -37.66 -8.28
C GLU A 606 -15.67 -37.87 -7.68
N LEU A 607 -15.45 -37.52 -6.40
CA LEU A 607 -14.16 -37.67 -5.71
C LEU A 607 -13.99 -38.97 -4.93
N VAL A 608 -15.04 -39.77 -4.87
CA VAL A 608 -15.11 -41.00 -4.01
C VAL A 608 -14.82 -42.28 -4.78
N GLN A 609 -14.18 -42.25 -5.93
CA GLN A 609 -13.64 -43.48 -6.50
C GLN A 609 -12.33 -43.85 -5.79
N PRO A 610 -12.31 -44.82 -4.87
CA PRO A 610 -11.07 -45.34 -4.35
C PRO A 610 -10.34 -45.99 -5.54
N ASP A 611 -9.08 -45.65 -5.75
CA ASP A 611 -8.21 -46.50 -6.55
C ASP A 611 -8.28 -47.92 -6.02
N GLU A 612 -8.22 -48.92 -6.91
CA GLU A 612 -8.31 -50.33 -6.55
C GLU A 612 -7.35 -50.80 -5.43
N HIS A 613 -6.47 -49.92 -4.93
CA HIS A 613 -5.48 -50.16 -3.89
C HIS A 613 -5.69 -49.41 -2.58
N GLY A 614 -6.79 -48.66 -2.38
CA GLY A 614 -7.19 -48.13 -1.03
C GLY A 614 -6.24 -47.10 -0.41
N SER A 615 -5.36 -46.45 -1.18
CA SER A 615 -4.16 -45.78 -0.67
C SER A 615 -4.25 -44.24 -0.66
N ARG A 616 -5.31 -43.58 -1.19
CA ARG A 616 -5.43 -42.13 -1.14
C ARG A 616 -6.05 -41.64 0.17
N PRO A 617 -5.35 -40.74 0.90
CA PRO A 617 -5.94 -40.18 2.15
C PRO A 617 -7.16 -39.32 1.82
N HIS A 618 -8.14 -39.33 2.73
CA HIS A 618 -9.34 -38.49 2.59
C HIS A 618 -8.98 -37.00 2.75
N ALA A 619 -9.58 -36.10 1.94
CA ALA A 619 -9.26 -34.67 1.96
C ALA A 619 -9.39 -34.01 3.35
N TRP A 620 -10.26 -34.52 4.22
CA TRP A 620 -10.41 -34.08 5.61
C TRP A 620 -9.15 -34.34 6.44
N SER A 621 -8.59 -35.56 6.37
CA SER A 621 -7.37 -35.90 7.10
C SER A 621 -6.15 -35.13 6.64
N ILE A 622 -6.12 -34.78 5.38
CA ILE A 622 -5.07 -33.90 4.82
C ILE A 622 -5.16 -32.49 5.41
N LEU A 623 -6.36 -31.91 5.44
CA LEU A 623 -6.58 -30.58 6.04
C LEU A 623 -6.19 -30.55 7.52
N ASP A 624 -6.61 -31.55 8.29
CA ASP A 624 -6.25 -31.64 9.70
C ASP A 624 -4.74 -31.72 9.88
N SER A 625 -4.05 -32.53 9.07
CA SER A 625 -2.60 -32.67 9.11
C SER A 625 -1.87 -31.38 8.69
N LEU A 626 -2.39 -30.66 7.70
CA LEU A 626 -1.86 -29.37 7.27
C LEU A 626 -2.01 -28.30 8.36
N LEU A 627 -3.19 -28.17 8.95
CA LEU A 627 -3.44 -27.22 10.03
C LEU A 627 -2.57 -27.53 11.24
N GLU A 628 -2.50 -28.80 11.66
CA GLU A 628 -1.65 -29.22 12.78
C GLU A 628 -0.18 -28.90 12.50
N LYS A 629 0.35 -29.33 11.36
CA LYS A 629 1.74 -29.10 10.98
C LYS A 629 2.10 -27.61 11.00
N TYR A 630 1.39 -26.78 10.23
CA TYR A 630 1.73 -25.37 10.09
C TYR A 630 1.53 -24.58 11.38
N ILE A 631 0.52 -24.89 12.18
CA ILE A 631 0.30 -24.23 13.46
C ILE A 631 1.38 -24.62 14.46
N LEU A 632 1.64 -25.92 14.62
CA LEU A 632 2.63 -26.39 15.60
C LEU A 632 4.07 -25.97 15.22
N GLU A 633 4.43 -25.99 13.94
CA GLU A 633 5.72 -25.48 13.47
C GLU A 633 5.87 -24.00 13.83
N LYS A 634 4.83 -23.19 13.61
CA LYS A 634 4.87 -21.75 13.93
C LYS A 634 4.89 -21.49 15.43
N VAL A 635 4.08 -22.18 16.22
CA VAL A 635 4.12 -22.05 17.67
C VAL A 635 5.51 -22.38 18.23
N ARG A 636 6.14 -23.47 17.76
CA ARG A 636 7.50 -23.84 18.17
C ARG A 636 8.57 -22.83 17.75
N SER A 637 8.45 -22.27 16.55
CA SER A 637 9.38 -21.23 16.07
C SER A 637 9.32 -19.96 16.91
N MET A 638 8.16 -19.66 17.53
CA MET A 638 7.95 -18.47 18.37
C MET A 638 8.37 -18.66 19.85
N GLU A 639 8.62 -19.89 20.31
CA GLU A 639 9.02 -20.16 21.68
C GLU A 639 10.43 -19.62 22.03
N SER A 640 11.30 -19.39 21.04
CA SER A 640 12.73 -19.12 21.26
C SER A 640 13.13 -17.66 21.31
N GLU A 641 12.29 -16.69 20.87
CA GLU A 641 12.67 -15.27 20.79
C GLU A 641 11.52 -14.30 21.08
N ILE A 642 11.76 -13.36 22.01
CA ILE A 642 10.85 -12.24 22.33
C ILE A 642 10.63 -11.32 21.12
N CYS A 643 11.61 -11.27 20.23
CA CYS A 643 11.58 -10.56 18.95
C CYS A 643 11.22 -11.48 17.78
N SER A 644 10.53 -12.60 18.02
CA SER A 644 10.01 -13.47 16.95
C SER A 644 9.28 -12.65 15.90
N SER A 645 9.48 -13.02 14.65
CA SER A 645 8.89 -12.36 13.50
C SER A 645 7.36 -12.18 13.69
N TRP A 646 6.90 -10.94 13.80
CA TRP A 646 5.46 -10.66 13.90
C TRP A 646 4.68 -11.28 12.73
N SER A 647 5.32 -11.50 11.59
CA SER A 647 4.73 -12.18 10.42
C SER A 647 4.25 -13.59 10.73
N ASP A 648 4.93 -14.31 11.62
CA ASP A 648 4.52 -15.66 12.01
C ASP A 648 3.26 -15.63 12.88
N VAL A 649 3.18 -14.65 13.78
CA VAL A 649 1.97 -14.41 14.59
C VAL A 649 0.79 -14.00 13.69
N GLN A 650 1.01 -13.13 12.71
CA GLN A 650 -0.02 -12.74 11.72
C GLN A 650 -0.51 -13.94 10.92
N LEU A 651 0.39 -14.80 10.46
CA LEU A 651 0.02 -16.01 9.74
C LEU A 651 -0.82 -16.94 10.64
N LEU A 652 -0.44 -17.11 11.91
CA LEU A 652 -1.21 -17.90 12.88
C LEU A 652 -2.61 -17.32 13.09
N ILE A 653 -2.73 -16.01 13.25
CA ILE A 653 -4.01 -15.31 13.36
C ILE A 653 -4.88 -15.60 12.12
N GLN A 654 -4.31 -15.49 10.92
CA GLN A 654 -5.04 -15.76 9.68
C GLN A 654 -5.49 -17.23 9.59
N ILE A 655 -4.65 -18.21 9.93
CA ILE A 655 -5.04 -19.63 9.91
C ILE A 655 -6.22 -19.88 10.85
N VAL A 656 -6.19 -19.31 12.05
CA VAL A 656 -7.26 -19.48 13.04
C VAL A 656 -8.56 -18.80 12.64
N THR A 657 -8.45 -17.59 12.05
CA THR A 657 -9.63 -16.75 11.75
C THR A 657 -10.25 -17.02 10.39
N GLU A 658 -9.58 -17.74 9.49
CA GLU A 658 -10.08 -18.09 8.15
C GLU A 658 -10.21 -19.60 7.97
N PRO A 659 -9.21 -20.35 7.49
CA PRO A 659 -9.42 -21.76 7.16
C PRO A 659 -9.93 -22.60 8.33
N LEU A 660 -9.40 -22.42 9.55
CA LEU A 660 -9.89 -23.15 10.73
C LEU A 660 -11.33 -22.74 11.07
N ALA A 661 -11.64 -21.45 10.99
CA ALA A 661 -13.00 -20.96 11.25
C ALA A 661 -14.01 -21.50 10.24
N TRP A 662 -13.66 -21.51 8.94
CA TRP A 662 -14.52 -22.03 7.87
C TRP A 662 -14.70 -23.54 7.97
N HIS A 663 -13.63 -24.27 8.30
CA HIS A 663 -13.72 -25.70 8.55
C HIS A 663 -14.62 -26.02 9.74
N GLY A 664 -14.51 -25.24 10.82
CA GLY A 664 -15.40 -25.33 11.98
C GLY A 664 -16.88 -25.14 11.62
N LEU A 665 -17.21 -24.20 10.73
CA LEU A 665 -18.57 -23.98 10.24
C LEU A 665 -19.10 -25.17 9.44
N VAL A 666 -18.28 -25.78 8.58
CA VAL A 666 -18.65 -26.97 7.82
C VAL A 666 -18.94 -28.13 8.78
N ILE A 667 -18.09 -28.38 9.76
CA ILE A 667 -18.27 -29.41 10.78
C ILE A 667 -19.58 -29.17 11.56
N GLN A 668 -19.80 -27.94 12.03
CA GLN A 668 -20.99 -27.57 12.81
C GLN A 668 -22.28 -27.82 12.00
N SER A 669 -22.26 -27.48 10.70
CA SER A 669 -23.41 -27.71 9.81
C SER A 669 -23.69 -29.21 9.61
N CYS A 670 -22.66 -30.04 9.46
CA CYS A 670 -22.82 -31.51 9.41
C CYS A 670 -23.43 -32.03 10.69
N LEU A 671 -22.92 -31.65 11.87
CA LEU A 671 -23.38 -32.13 13.15
C LEU A 671 -24.85 -31.79 13.45
N ARG A 672 -25.24 -30.53 13.14
CA ARG A 672 -26.64 -30.10 13.34
C ARG A 672 -27.63 -30.89 12.46
N SER A 673 -27.21 -31.27 11.29
CA SER A 673 -28.04 -32.07 10.37
C SER A 673 -28.17 -33.53 10.81
N CYS A 674 -27.23 -34.02 11.62
CA CYS A 674 -27.28 -35.37 12.22
C CYS A 674 -28.13 -35.44 13.46
N LEU A 675 -28.33 -34.34 14.20
CA LEU A 675 -29.08 -34.30 15.42
C LEU A 675 -30.58 -34.51 15.17
N PRO A 676 -31.30 -35.43 15.87
CA PRO A 676 -32.71 -35.65 15.67
C PRO A 676 -33.50 -34.39 16.06
N SER A 677 -34.22 -33.79 15.10
CA SER A 677 -35.22 -32.75 15.40
C SER A 677 -36.27 -33.35 16.32
N GLY A 678 -36.28 -32.90 17.58
CA GLY A 678 -37.08 -33.45 18.64
C GLY A 678 -38.58 -33.48 18.40
N LYS A 679 -39.11 -34.51 17.72
CA LYS A 679 -40.51 -34.92 17.72
C LYS A 679 -40.81 -36.21 16.93
N LYS A 680 -39.87 -37.14 16.73
CA LYS A 680 -40.23 -38.47 16.22
C LYS A 680 -39.54 -39.57 17.05
N LYS A 681 -40.35 -40.33 17.78
CA LYS A 681 -40.00 -41.55 18.51
C LYS A 681 -39.39 -42.62 17.58
N LYS A 682 -38.35 -43.28 18.11
CA LYS A 682 -37.62 -44.38 17.55
C LYS A 682 -38.46 -45.39 16.72
N LYS A 683 -38.01 -45.66 15.52
CA LYS A 683 -38.04 -47.02 14.95
C LYS A 683 -36.58 -47.45 14.79
N SER A 684 -36.21 -48.51 15.46
CA SER A 684 -34.95 -49.22 15.36
C SER A 684 -34.78 -49.72 13.91
N GLY A 685 -33.92 -49.13 13.16
CA GLY A 685 -33.45 -49.61 11.88
C GLY A 685 -31.94 -49.50 11.84
N SER A 686 -31.25 -50.48 11.29
CA SER A 686 -29.84 -50.68 11.18
C SER A 686 -29.07 -49.37 10.92
N VAL A 687 -28.11 -49.05 11.78
CA VAL A 687 -27.17 -47.93 11.61
C VAL A 687 -26.35 -48.22 10.34
N ASP A 688 -26.52 -47.44 9.28
CA ASP A 688 -25.74 -47.55 8.05
C ASP A 688 -24.25 -47.30 8.32
N HIS A 689 -23.41 -48.25 7.90
CA HIS A 689 -21.96 -48.16 8.08
C HIS A 689 -21.32 -46.85 7.51
N SER A 690 -21.96 -46.19 6.54
CA SER A 690 -21.44 -44.93 5.93
C SER A 690 -21.64 -43.71 6.84
N SER A 691 -22.70 -43.66 7.66
CA SER A 691 -22.92 -42.56 8.61
C SER A 691 -21.97 -42.68 9.81
N SER A 692 -21.61 -43.89 10.20
CA SER A 692 -20.62 -44.16 11.24
C SER A 692 -19.20 -43.69 10.82
N SER A 693 -18.81 -43.91 9.58
CA SER A 693 -17.49 -43.46 9.06
C SER A 693 -17.32 -41.93 9.06
N LEU A 694 -18.34 -41.19 8.60
CA LEU A 694 -18.27 -39.71 8.56
C LEU A 694 -18.29 -39.10 9.99
N VAL A 695 -19.11 -39.64 10.91
CA VAL A 695 -19.10 -39.24 12.33
C VAL A 695 -17.72 -39.46 12.95
N HIS A 696 -17.07 -40.56 12.62
CA HIS A 696 -15.71 -40.85 13.10
C HIS A 696 -14.70 -39.83 12.54
N THR A 697 -14.78 -39.48 11.24
CA THR A 697 -13.92 -38.46 10.61
C THR A 697 -14.12 -37.11 11.27
N ILE A 698 -15.35 -36.67 11.46
CA ILE A 698 -15.68 -35.41 12.16
C ILE A 698 -15.14 -35.41 13.59
N THR A 699 -15.28 -36.53 14.31
CA THR A 699 -14.76 -36.68 15.69
C THR A 699 -13.23 -36.46 15.72
N ASN A 700 -12.53 -37.09 14.82
CA ASN A 700 -11.06 -36.93 14.71
C ASN A 700 -10.69 -35.47 14.40
N SER A 701 -11.35 -34.83 13.41
CA SER A 701 -11.09 -33.43 13.08
C SER A 701 -11.33 -32.50 14.29
N VAL A 702 -12.44 -32.65 15.00
CA VAL A 702 -12.74 -31.84 16.22
C VAL A 702 -11.70 -32.07 17.30
N GLN A 703 -11.17 -33.29 17.42
CA GLN A 703 -10.12 -33.59 18.39
C GLN A 703 -8.80 -32.94 18.01
N HIS A 704 -8.36 -33.04 16.74
CA HIS A 704 -7.17 -32.40 16.23
C HIS A 704 -7.23 -30.87 16.37
N LEU A 705 -8.31 -30.24 15.92
CA LEU A 705 -8.51 -28.80 16.05
C LEU A 705 -8.48 -28.34 17.52
N SER A 706 -9.07 -29.15 18.44
CA SER A 706 -9.02 -28.82 19.87
C SER A 706 -7.60 -28.86 20.42
N SER A 707 -6.83 -29.91 20.07
CA SER A 707 -5.43 -30.05 20.49
C SER A 707 -4.57 -28.85 20.00
N VAL A 708 -4.71 -28.51 18.74
CA VAL A 708 -4.01 -27.37 18.13
C VAL A 708 -4.37 -26.05 18.82
N MET A 709 -5.64 -25.83 19.11
CA MET A 709 -6.11 -24.62 19.81
C MET A 709 -5.60 -24.56 21.26
N GLU A 710 -5.49 -25.70 21.94
CA GLU A 710 -4.92 -25.78 23.30
C GLU A 710 -3.43 -25.41 23.31
N GLU A 711 -2.65 -25.83 22.32
CA GLU A 711 -1.23 -25.45 22.19
C GLU A 711 -1.07 -23.92 21.91
N ILE A 712 -1.90 -23.34 21.03
CA ILE A 712 -1.91 -21.90 20.83
C ILE A 712 -2.21 -21.17 22.15
N MET A 713 -3.22 -21.62 22.88
CA MET A 713 -3.61 -21.00 24.15
C MET A 713 -2.55 -21.17 25.23
N LYS A 714 -1.79 -22.26 25.21
CA LYS A 714 -0.64 -22.47 26.09
C LYS A 714 0.47 -21.44 25.78
N TRP A 715 0.85 -21.30 24.52
CA TRP A 715 1.82 -20.32 24.08
C TRP A 715 1.43 -18.88 24.46
N ILE A 716 0.15 -18.46 24.23
CA ILE A 716 -0.34 -17.14 24.63
C ILE A 716 -0.24 -16.93 26.15
N ARG A 717 -0.55 -17.95 26.98
CA ARG A 717 -0.44 -17.86 28.44
C ARG A 717 1.01 -17.72 28.90
N GLU A 718 1.93 -18.46 28.32
CA GLU A 718 3.36 -18.38 28.61
C GLU A 718 3.89 -16.99 28.30
N TRP A 719 3.52 -16.45 27.12
CA TRP A 719 3.86 -15.08 26.75
C TRP A 719 3.26 -14.05 27.73
N LYS A 720 2.02 -14.21 28.14
CA LYS A 720 1.34 -13.31 29.10
C LYS A 720 2.00 -13.33 30.49
N ASN A 721 2.56 -14.45 30.89
CA ASN A 721 3.21 -14.60 32.20
C ASN A 721 4.63 -13.98 32.22
N THR A 722 5.18 -13.58 31.10
CA THR A 722 6.45 -12.88 31.03
C THR A 722 6.27 -11.45 31.59
N PRO A 723 7.07 -11.02 32.58
CA PRO A 723 6.95 -9.68 33.15
C PRO A 723 7.13 -8.59 32.09
N GLU A 724 6.24 -7.60 32.07
CA GLU A 724 6.31 -6.48 31.10
C GLU A 724 7.64 -5.73 31.21
N ASP A 725 8.12 -5.50 32.43
CA ASP A 725 9.38 -4.81 32.68
C ASP A 725 10.58 -5.53 32.05
N LYS A 726 10.61 -6.88 32.04
CA LYS A 726 11.65 -7.62 31.37
C LYS A 726 11.63 -7.37 29.87
N ASN A 727 10.47 -7.42 29.24
CA ASN A 727 10.32 -7.13 27.81
C ASN A 727 10.74 -5.69 27.46
N VAL A 728 10.45 -4.73 28.33
CA VAL A 728 10.87 -3.32 28.19
C VAL A 728 12.41 -3.24 28.29
N GLU A 729 13.02 -3.91 29.26
CA GLU A 729 14.48 -3.93 29.43
C GLU A 729 15.18 -4.59 28.23
N ASP A 730 14.64 -5.67 27.68
CA ASP A 730 15.18 -6.34 26.49
C ASP A 730 15.16 -5.43 25.27
N ILE A 731 14.08 -4.65 25.06
CA ILE A 731 13.99 -3.65 23.99
C ILE A 731 15.04 -2.55 24.19
N ILE A 732 15.14 -2.02 25.43
CA ILE A 732 16.11 -0.96 25.72
C ILE A 732 17.54 -1.48 25.60
N SER A 733 17.81 -2.70 25.99
CA SER A 733 19.14 -3.31 25.88
C SER A 733 19.56 -3.53 24.43
N SER A 734 18.65 -3.92 23.54
CA SER A 734 18.95 -4.07 22.11
C SER A 734 19.41 -2.76 21.46
N PHE A 735 18.94 -1.64 22.00
CA PHE A 735 19.27 -0.29 21.59
C PHE A 735 20.59 0.22 22.24
N ARG A 736 20.92 -0.21 23.48
CA ARG A 736 22.07 0.28 24.26
C ARG A 736 23.32 -0.60 24.19
N ASN A 737 23.23 -1.81 23.66
CA ASN A 737 24.29 -2.83 23.78
C ASN A 737 25.64 -2.48 23.13
N ASN A 738 25.79 -1.31 22.47
CA ASN A 738 27.01 -0.91 21.77
C ASN A 738 27.73 0.32 22.38
N GLU A 739 27.46 0.67 23.65
CA GLU A 739 28.15 1.80 24.32
C GLU A 739 29.69 1.69 24.32
N LYS A 740 30.26 0.53 23.97
CA LYS A 740 31.71 0.29 23.93
C LYS A 740 32.34 0.34 22.53
N GLN A 741 31.53 0.37 21.48
CA GLN A 741 31.99 0.53 20.10
C GLN A 741 31.21 1.71 19.51
N ASN A 742 31.95 2.69 18.98
CA ASN A 742 31.33 3.88 18.35
C ASN A 742 30.54 3.58 17.07
N ASP A 743 30.25 2.33 16.77
CA ASP A 743 29.52 1.87 15.58
C ASP A 743 28.33 1.02 16.01
N GLY A 744 27.10 1.44 15.69
CA GLY A 744 25.90 0.65 15.97
C GLY A 744 24.67 1.47 16.38
N PRO A 745 23.52 0.82 16.65
CA PRO A 745 22.30 1.51 17.04
C PRO A 745 22.48 2.28 18.35
N GLY A 746 21.81 3.43 18.48
CA GLY A 746 21.86 4.31 19.63
C GLY A 746 22.70 5.57 19.46
N GLN A 747 23.51 5.68 18.41
CA GLN A 747 24.35 6.86 18.17
C GLN A 747 23.56 8.14 17.95
N ILE A 748 22.50 8.04 17.14
CA ILE A 748 21.65 9.20 16.83
C ILE A 748 20.93 9.67 18.09
N PHE A 749 20.43 8.74 18.87
CA PHE A 749 19.80 9.03 20.14
C PHE A 749 20.75 9.74 21.10
N HIS A 750 22.02 9.31 21.21
CA HIS A 750 23.01 9.97 22.06
C HIS A 750 23.30 11.41 21.61
N ILE A 751 23.34 11.67 20.29
CA ILE A 751 23.51 13.03 19.78
C ILE A 751 22.33 13.92 20.25
N PHE A 752 21.11 13.44 20.14
CA PHE A 752 19.93 14.17 20.56
C PHE A 752 19.89 14.36 22.10
N ASP A 753 20.16 13.32 22.85
CA ASP A 753 20.20 13.38 24.30
C ASP A 753 21.26 14.37 24.80
N SER A 754 22.46 14.34 24.23
CA SER A 754 23.53 15.29 24.51
C SER A 754 23.14 16.72 24.14
N PHE A 755 22.50 16.93 22.98
CA PHE A 755 22.06 18.24 22.54
C PHE A 755 21.00 18.80 23.47
N PHE A 756 19.94 18.05 23.79
CA PHE A 756 18.84 18.50 24.64
C PHE A 756 19.23 18.63 26.12
N SER A 757 20.29 17.97 26.55
CA SER A 757 20.86 18.09 27.91
C SER A 757 21.85 19.28 28.04
N SER A 758 22.24 19.90 26.91
CA SER A 758 23.18 21.01 26.91
C SER A 758 22.56 22.33 27.40
N LYS A 759 23.39 23.26 27.90
CA LYS A 759 22.92 24.59 28.38
C LYS A 759 22.28 25.42 27.25
N ASP A 760 22.69 25.23 26.01
CA ASP A 760 22.15 25.95 24.85
C ASP A 760 20.72 25.51 24.53
N ALA A 761 20.35 24.27 24.90
CA ALA A 761 18.98 23.78 24.79
C ALA A 761 18.07 24.20 25.94
N THR A 762 18.63 24.66 27.09
CA THR A 762 17.80 25.14 28.23
C THR A 762 17.03 26.43 27.91
N GLU A 763 17.48 27.25 26.94
CA GLU A 763 16.67 28.38 26.44
C GLU A 763 15.56 27.94 25.48
N LEU A 764 15.70 26.79 24.78
CA LEU A 764 14.62 26.05 24.11
C LEU A 764 13.64 25.44 25.14
N GLY A 765 14.13 25.32 26.38
CA GLY A 765 13.62 24.45 27.41
C GLY A 765 12.23 24.77 27.92
N ASP A 766 11.79 26.00 27.98
CA ASP A 766 10.51 26.29 28.68
C ASP A 766 9.29 25.90 27.83
N ARG A 767 9.36 25.91 26.51
CA ARG A 767 8.26 25.47 25.63
C ARG A 767 8.33 23.99 25.29
N ILE A 768 9.53 23.43 25.08
CA ILE A 768 9.76 22.03 24.73
C ILE A 768 9.80 21.15 25.97
N SER A 769 10.24 21.67 27.12
CA SER A 769 10.44 20.92 28.37
C SER A 769 9.16 20.20 28.83
N GLN A 770 8.01 20.88 28.80
CA GLN A 770 6.74 20.23 29.17
C GLN A 770 6.39 19.04 28.24
N SER A 771 6.77 19.10 26.97
CA SER A 771 6.55 18.01 26.02
C SER A 771 7.58 16.90 26.17
N LEU A 772 8.82 17.24 26.49
CA LEU A 772 9.93 16.31 26.73
C LEU A 772 9.89 15.67 28.11
N GLU A 773 9.31 16.34 29.14
CA GLU A 773 9.11 15.75 30.46
C GLU A 773 8.28 14.45 30.43
N SER A 774 7.35 14.35 29.51
CA SER A 774 6.52 13.14 29.33
C SER A 774 7.14 12.10 28.41
N TRP A 775 8.20 12.43 27.67
CA TRP A 775 8.85 11.52 26.73
C TRP A 775 10.06 10.83 27.37
N SER A 776 10.18 9.53 27.21
CA SER A 776 11.38 8.75 27.58
C SER A 776 11.48 7.48 26.74
N PRO A 777 12.69 6.93 26.52
CA PRO A 777 12.88 5.64 25.87
C PRO A 777 12.09 4.51 26.53
N ALA A 778 12.06 4.48 27.86
CA ALA A 778 11.31 3.49 28.63
C ALA A 778 9.79 3.59 28.37
N HIS A 779 9.25 4.82 28.24
CA HIS A 779 7.84 5.02 27.88
C HIS A 779 7.52 4.49 26.48
N VAL A 780 8.38 4.76 25.50
CA VAL A 780 8.23 4.27 24.12
C VAL A 780 8.31 2.74 24.08
N ALA A 781 9.29 2.14 24.73
CA ALA A 781 9.40 0.68 24.84
C ALA A 781 8.14 0.07 25.51
N ARG A 782 7.63 0.71 26.57
CA ARG A 782 6.38 0.29 27.24
C ARG A 782 5.18 0.38 26.29
N LYS A 783 5.05 1.44 25.47
CA LYS A 783 4.02 1.52 24.42
C LYS A 783 4.09 0.34 23.46
N MET A 784 5.30 -0.06 23.02
CA MET A 784 5.49 -1.21 22.11
C MET A 784 5.00 -2.51 22.78
N VAL A 785 5.42 -2.76 24.01
CA VAL A 785 5.03 -3.99 24.76
C VAL A 785 3.54 -4.01 25.01
N THR A 786 2.96 -2.94 25.54
CA THR A 786 1.53 -2.83 25.83
C THR A 786 0.69 -2.94 24.56
N GLY A 787 1.13 -2.31 23.46
CA GLY A 787 0.48 -2.40 22.16
C GLY A 787 0.42 -3.82 21.62
N LYS A 788 1.53 -4.55 21.67
CA LYS A 788 1.60 -5.98 21.29
C LYS A 788 0.73 -6.84 22.20
N HIS A 789 0.77 -6.58 23.52
CA HIS A 789 -0.06 -7.26 24.51
C HIS A 789 -1.55 -7.14 24.17
N LYS A 790 -2.03 -5.94 23.86
CA LYS A 790 -3.43 -5.71 23.50
C LYS A 790 -3.85 -6.53 22.28
N VAL A 791 -3.03 -6.61 21.24
CA VAL A 791 -3.31 -7.42 20.05
C VAL A 791 -3.38 -8.91 20.38
N LEU A 792 -2.44 -9.42 21.17
CA LEU A 792 -2.43 -10.83 21.57
C LEU A 792 -3.59 -11.17 22.51
N MET A 793 -4.04 -10.22 23.34
CA MET A 793 -5.23 -10.40 24.16
C MET A 793 -6.53 -10.52 23.34
N GLU A 794 -6.68 -9.73 22.28
CA GLU A 794 -7.81 -9.89 21.36
C GLU A 794 -7.73 -11.23 20.62
N PHE A 795 -6.54 -11.65 20.20
CA PHE A 795 -6.35 -12.99 19.63
C PHE A 795 -6.69 -14.11 20.61
N SER A 796 -6.30 -13.98 21.90
CA SER A 796 -6.67 -14.93 22.96
C SER A 796 -8.19 -15.09 23.08
N LYS A 797 -8.95 -13.97 23.05
CA LYS A 797 -10.42 -14.01 23.12
C LYS A 797 -11.02 -14.78 21.94
N ILE A 798 -10.48 -14.58 20.73
CA ILE A 798 -10.91 -15.32 19.54
C ILE A 798 -10.63 -16.80 19.71
N CYS A 799 -9.42 -17.18 20.16
CA CYS A 799 -9.05 -18.56 20.42
C CYS A 799 -9.93 -19.22 21.50
N GLU A 800 -10.25 -18.50 22.59
CA GLU A 800 -11.17 -18.97 23.64
C GLU A 800 -12.57 -19.23 23.10
N SER A 801 -13.10 -18.35 22.25
CA SER A 801 -14.38 -18.53 21.58
C SER A 801 -14.40 -19.78 20.69
N LYS A 802 -13.35 -19.96 19.86
CA LYS A 802 -13.19 -21.14 19.01
C LYS A 802 -13.11 -22.43 19.83
N LEU A 803 -12.33 -22.44 20.91
CA LEU A 803 -12.19 -23.59 21.78
C LEU A 803 -13.53 -23.94 22.47
N LYS A 804 -14.30 -22.92 22.87
CA LYS A 804 -15.67 -23.14 23.44
C LYS A 804 -16.60 -23.75 22.39
N SER A 805 -16.57 -23.28 21.15
CA SER A 805 -17.33 -23.84 20.03
C SER A 805 -16.96 -25.32 19.78
N LEU A 806 -15.65 -25.64 19.72
CA LEU A 806 -15.17 -27.01 19.55
C LEU A 806 -15.59 -27.95 20.73
N LYS A 807 -15.60 -27.46 21.97
CA LYS A 807 -16.10 -28.20 23.14
C LYS A 807 -17.61 -28.50 23.04
N SER A 808 -18.40 -27.54 22.55
CA SER A 808 -19.82 -27.72 22.26
C SER A 808 -20.03 -28.79 21.18
N MET A 809 -19.24 -28.78 20.11
CA MET A 809 -19.28 -29.81 19.06
C MET A 809 -18.95 -31.22 19.63
N LYS A 810 -17.93 -31.33 20.50
CA LYS A 810 -17.64 -32.63 21.21
C LYS A 810 -18.82 -33.15 22.02
N GLN A 811 -19.53 -32.25 22.70
CA GLN A 811 -20.75 -32.65 23.47
C GLN A 811 -21.86 -33.09 22.53
N GLN A 812 -22.04 -32.44 21.39
CA GLN A 812 -23.04 -32.85 20.38
C GLN A 812 -22.70 -34.21 19.77
N ILE A 813 -21.43 -34.47 19.46
CA ILE A 813 -20.96 -35.79 18.97
C ILE A 813 -21.23 -36.90 20.00
N ALA A 814 -21.01 -36.62 21.28
CA ALA A 814 -21.30 -37.61 22.35
C ALA A 814 -22.80 -37.96 22.54
N GLN A 815 -23.69 -37.17 21.91
CA GLN A 815 -25.15 -37.40 21.90
C GLN A 815 -25.62 -38.17 20.64
N LEU A 816 -24.78 -38.24 19.61
CA LEU A 816 -25.03 -39.03 18.40
C LEU A 816 -24.63 -40.48 18.59
#